data_4b28333108ec6bc0624f8fcccb624173
#
_entry.id   4b28333108ec6bc0624f8fcccb624173
#
_cell.length_a   1.000
_cell.length_b   1.000
_cell.length_c   1.000
_cell.angle_alpha   90.00
_cell.angle_beta   90.00
_cell.angle_gamma   90.00
#
_symmetry.space_group_name_H-M   'P 1'
#
loop_
_entity.id
_entity.type
_entity.pdbx_description
1 polymer ?
#
loop_
_entity_poly.entity_id
_entity_poly.type
_entity_poly.pdbx_seq_one_letter_code
_entity_poly.pdbx_strand_id
1 'polypeptide(L)'
;MTDADQAREQIREYAVEAALDKLDLDTKARLLSGQDMWSLPAIPEIGLKSLVMSDGPIGVRGVRWTADDPSIALPSPTGLAAAWDPELARRAGRLLAQEARRKGVHVLLAPTVNLHRSPLGGRHFECYSEDPYLTGAVGSGYVNGVQDGGVGTTVKHFVGNDAETERFTVDSVIAPRPLREVYLAPFEAIVANAHPWGIMTAYNRVNGTTMTEHQYLVNEVLRAEWGFDGYNVSDWMAARSTTGDILGGLDVAMPGPQTVYGPALAEAVRAGEVPESAVDTAVRNVLRLAARVGALEGAPAVVEEAPAPIDGQALARELAARGFVLVRNEAVADGSAALPLDAAAGGTVALLGAAARDARVLGGGSAVVFPERIVSPLDGLTSALRDRSGASLTYTIGADPSEELTPADKGFELRAVCRDASGAVVGEGTLPSGQVQWIGDDLPAGASYETMASIEVTGTFLPRENGEHAFGTRGLGAFTLAVGGETVWEGVQEMGNEADPFEAFFGAPSERARVTLTEGEPVEVSLTFQVPDVTALPLKAIMFSLLHLGPQREADELIAEAVEAARAADTAIVVVATTERVESEGFDRKDLALPGRQDDLVRAVAAVNPHTVVVVNAGSPVELPWRDEVAAVLLTWFPGQEGGAALADVLLGDTEPGGRLPTTWPARFADAPVTEVVPTEGRLEYGEGLFIGYRAYEARSIRPAFPFGHGLGYTDWAYESLEATAETVRVRLTNTGARPGREVVQVYLAPVDDGVERPASWLAAFAGVEAGPGESVETEIALPARAFEIWDEEARGWQRIGGTYEVRASHSHGDTRLTATLDLA
;
A
#
# COMPACT_ATOMS: atom_id res chain seq x y z
N MET A 1 6.71 -25.84 17.49
CA MET A 1 8.16 -26.05 17.18
C MET A 1 8.53 -27.50 17.45
N THR A 2 9.21 -28.15 16.51
CA THR A 2 9.76 -29.50 16.70
C THR A 2 11.06 -29.45 17.52
N ASP A 3 11.53 -30.60 18.05
CA ASP A 3 12.82 -30.67 18.76
C ASP A 3 13.99 -30.19 17.88
N ALA A 4 13.91 -30.42 16.57
CA ALA A 4 14.89 -29.98 15.59
C ALA A 4 14.87 -28.43 15.42
N ASP A 5 13.69 -27.82 15.43
CA ASP A 5 13.56 -26.35 15.35
C ASP A 5 14.13 -25.67 16.61
N GLN A 6 13.88 -26.27 17.79
CA GLN A 6 14.44 -25.78 19.06
C GLN A 6 15.97 -25.87 19.06
N ALA A 7 16.53 -27.00 18.56
CA ALA A 7 17.98 -27.17 18.47
C ALA A 7 18.61 -26.13 17.51
N ARG A 8 17.97 -25.85 16.38
CA ARG A 8 18.43 -24.81 15.43
C ARG A 8 18.38 -23.42 16.03
N GLU A 9 17.31 -23.10 16.79
CA GLU A 9 17.20 -21.82 17.50
C GLU A 9 18.34 -21.65 18.52
N GLN A 10 18.64 -22.70 19.30
CA GLN A 10 19.76 -22.68 20.24
C GLN A 10 21.12 -22.45 19.55
N ILE A 11 21.31 -23.03 18.36
CA ILE A 11 22.54 -22.82 17.58
C ILE A 11 22.61 -21.36 17.10
N ARG A 12 21.48 -20.77 16.64
CA ARG A 12 21.42 -19.34 16.25
C ARG A 12 21.78 -18.43 17.41
N GLU A 13 21.12 -18.61 18.58
CA GLU A 13 21.39 -17.79 19.77
C GLU A 13 22.85 -17.91 20.23
N TYR A 14 23.42 -19.12 20.19
CA TYR A 14 24.83 -19.29 20.50
C TYR A 14 25.74 -18.56 19.53
N ALA A 15 25.45 -18.60 18.23
CA ALA A 15 26.22 -17.87 17.20
C ALA A 15 26.09 -16.34 17.38
N VAL A 16 24.90 -15.85 17.74
CA VAL A 16 24.64 -14.44 18.04
C VAL A 16 25.49 -13.96 19.21
N GLU A 17 25.46 -14.67 20.35
CA GLU A 17 26.25 -14.28 21.55
C GLU A 17 27.75 -14.38 21.25
N ALA A 18 28.19 -15.43 20.57
CA ALA A 18 29.61 -15.58 20.19
C ALA A 18 30.09 -14.50 19.20
N ALA A 19 29.20 -13.95 18.38
CA ALA A 19 29.50 -12.81 17.51
C ALA A 19 29.57 -11.50 18.30
N LEU A 20 28.57 -11.25 19.19
CA LEU A 20 28.50 -10.08 20.06
C LEU A 20 29.75 -9.91 20.93
N ASP A 21 30.21 -11.00 21.55
CA ASP A 21 31.39 -11.03 22.44
C ASP A 21 32.71 -10.63 21.74
N LYS A 22 32.77 -10.70 20.41
CA LYS A 22 33.94 -10.33 19.63
C LYS A 22 33.99 -8.85 19.22
N LEU A 23 32.87 -8.13 19.37
CA LEU A 23 32.75 -6.77 18.90
C LEU A 23 33.21 -5.76 19.97
N ASP A 24 34.02 -4.81 19.55
CA ASP A 24 34.31 -3.63 20.34
C ASP A 24 33.16 -2.61 20.24
N LEU A 25 33.19 -1.61 21.11
CA LEU A 25 32.12 -0.60 21.21
C LEU A 25 31.95 0.20 19.90
N ASP A 26 33.03 0.54 19.22
CA ASP A 26 32.98 1.33 17.98
C ASP A 26 32.34 0.52 16.84
N THR A 27 32.66 -0.76 16.75
CA THR A 27 32.05 -1.68 15.79
C THR A 27 30.58 -1.96 16.10
N LYS A 28 30.24 -2.14 17.39
CA LYS A 28 28.84 -2.27 17.84
C LYS A 28 28.02 -1.03 17.41
N ALA A 29 28.48 0.15 17.75
CA ALA A 29 27.81 1.41 17.41
C ALA A 29 27.69 1.62 15.90
N ARG A 30 28.71 1.23 15.11
CA ARG A 30 28.67 1.28 13.66
C ARG A 30 27.64 0.33 13.05
N LEU A 31 27.44 -0.88 13.62
CA LEU A 31 26.46 -1.84 13.15
C LEU A 31 25.02 -1.34 13.29
N LEU A 32 24.76 -0.49 14.27
CA LEU A 32 23.44 0.09 14.56
C LEU A 32 23.12 1.32 13.69
N SER A 33 24.02 1.72 12.81
CA SER A 33 23.89 2.85 11.90
C SER A 33 23.84 2.36 10.46
N GLY A 34 22.92 2.90 9.65
CA GLY A 34 22.92 2.61 8.23
C GLY A 34 24.29 2.87 7.60
N GLN A 35 24.74 1.98 6.72
CA GLN A 35 25.93 2.15 5.92
C GLN A 35 25.67 3.09 4.74
N ASP A 36 24.51 2.93 4.14
CA ASP A 36 23.99 3.68 3.01
C ASP A 36 22.47 3.83 3.15
N MET A 37 21.78 4.12 2.03
CA MET A 37 20.31 4.31 2.02
C MET A 37 19.54 3.03 2.39
N TRP A 38 20.08 1.83 2.11
CA TRP A 38 19.35 0.57 2.15
C TRP A 38 20.06 -0.55 2.88
N SER A 39 21.25 -0.33 3.44
CA SER A 39 21.98 -1.43 4.04
C SER A 39 22.64 -1.13 5.38
N LEU A 40 22.87 -2.19 6.17
CA LEU A 40 23.73 -2.20 7.33
C LEU A 40 25.10 -2.78 6.95
N PRO A 41 26.19 -2.38 7.65
CA PRO A 41 27.54 -2.74 7.28
C PRO A 41 27.82 -4.24 7.46
N ALA A 42 28.62 -4.79 6.56
CA ALA A 42 29.28 -6.07 6.78
C ALA A 42 30.33 -5.96 7.86
N ILE A 43 30.51 -7.02 8.65
CA ILE A 43 31.59 -7.14 9.67
C ILE A 43 32.26 -8.50 9.46
N PRO A 44 33.32 -8.56 8.62
CA PRO A 44 34.00 -9.81 8.26
C PRO A 44 34.60 -10.57 9.45
N GLU A 45 35.00 -9.86 10.51
CA GLU A 45 35.61 -10.41 11.72
C GLU A 45 34.68 -11.40 12.46
N ILE A 46 33.36 -11.25 12.28
CA ILE A 46 32.34 -12.16 12.84
C ILE A 46 31.59 -12.94 11.76
N GLY A 47 32.01 -12.83 10.49
CA GLY A 47 31.32 -13.48 9.37
C GLY A 47 29.92 -12.87 9.07
N LEU A 48 29.69 -11.61 9.44
CA LEU A 48 28.45 -10.90 9.14
C LEU A 48 28.52 -10.28 7.74
N LYS A 49 27.57 -10.66 6.88
CA LYS A 49 27.35 -10.00 5.57
C LYS A 49 26.58 -8.70 5.76
N SER A 50 26.65 -7.79 4.78
CA SER A 50 25.78 -6.63 4.74
C SER A 50 24.32 -7.06 4.72
N LEU A 51 23.47 -6.42 5.54
CA LEU A 51 22.04 -6.64 5.56
C LEU A 51 21.37 -5.61 4.65
N VAL A 52 20.79 -6.08 3.56
CA VAL A 52 20.14 -5.25 2.55
C VAL A 52 18.63 -5.21 2.80
N MET A 53 18.08 -4.02 2.83
CA MET A 53 16.64 -3.73 3.00
C MET A 53 16.06 -3.18 1.69
N SER A 54 14.75 -3.30 1.51
CA SER A 54 14.02 -2.70 0.38
C SER A 54 12.61 -2.34 0.79
N ASP A 55 12.11 -1.21 0.28
CA ASP A 55 10.68 -0.94 0.25
C ASP A 55 9.96 -1.85 -0.75
N GLY A 56 8.64 -1.93 -0.56
CA GLY A 56 7.72 -2.57 -1.47
C GLY A 56 6.69 -3.46 -0.79
N PRO A 57 5.59 -2.93 -0.21
CA PRO A 57 4.51 -3.77 0.32
C PRO A 57 3.77 -4.55 -0.77
N ILE A 58 3.86 -4.11 -2.03
CA ILE A 58 3.19 -4.71 -3.19
C ILE A 58 4.16 -5.31 -4.22
N GLY A 59 5.47 -5.22 -3.95
CA GLY A 59 6.54 -5.70 -4.81
C GLY A 59 7.87 -5.41 -4.13
N VAL A 60 8.98 -5.87 -4.68
CA VAL A 60 10.30 -5.60 -4.15
C VAL A 60 11.06 -4.71 -5.13
N ARG A 61 11.19 -3.40 -4.80
CA ARG A 61 11.90 -2.48 -5.68
C ARG A 61 13.38 -2.84 -5.80
N GLY A 62 14.00 -3.28 -4.72
CA GLY A 62 15.43 -3.40 -4.59
C GLY A 62 16.08 -2.08 -4.15
N VAL A 63 17.39 -2.00 -4.24
CA VAL A 63 18.15 -0.85 -3.74
C VAL A 63 18.27 0.31 -4.73
N ARG A 64 17.79 0.14 -5.97
CA ARG A 64 17.90 1.16 -7.04
C ARG A 64 16.56 1.58 -7.58
N TRP A 65 16.44 2.86 -7.91
CA TRP A 65 15.29 3.44 -8.62
C TRP A 65 15.48 3.27 -10.12
N THR A 66 15.17 2.07 -10.64
CA THR A 66 15.41 1.70 -12.04
C THR A 66 14.40 0.68 -12.54
N ALA A 67 14.10 0.72 -13.84
CA ALA A 67 13.34 -0.31 -14.53
C ALA A 67 14.21 -1.47 -15.09
N ASP A 68 15.56 -1.37 -14.97
CA ASP A 68 16.47 -2.40 -15.50
C ASP A 68 16.38 -3.75 -14.76
N ASP A 69 15.84 -3.74 -13.53
CA ASP A 69 15.57 -4.94 -12.74
C ASP A 69 14.11 -4.94 -12.27
N PRO A 70 13.16 -5.28 -13.14
CA PRO A 70 11.74 -5.18 -12.87
C PRO A 70 11.29 -6.06 -11.71
N SER A 71 10.19 -5.66 -11.09
CA SER A 71 9.53 -6.36 -9.99
C SER A 71 8.12 -6.75 -10.37
N ILE A 72 7.61 -7.85 -9.81
CA ILE A 72 6.17 -8.09 -9.81
C ILE A 72 5.49 -6.97 -9.02
N ALA A 73 4.44 -6.38 -9.58
CA ALA A 73 3.57 -5.44 -8.90
C ALA A 73 2.23 -6.09 -8.58
N LEU A 74 2.02 -6.38 -7.29
CA LEU A 74 0.78 -6.94 -6.75
C LEU A 74 -0.29 -5.85 -6.56
N PRO A 75 -1.56 -6.22 -6.33
CA PRO A 75 -2.57 -5.27 -5.86
C PRO A 75 -2.16 -4.55 -4.59
N SER A 76 -2.68 -3.35 -4.41
CA SER A 76 -2.47 -2.57 -3.18
C SER A 76 -2.87 -3.35 -1.93
N PRO A 77 -2.28 -3.06 -0.75
CA PRO A 77 -2.68 -3.68 0.52
C PRO A 77 -4.17 -3.59 0.82
N THR A 78 -4.83 -2.46 0.51
CA THR A 78 -6.30 -2.36 0.62
C THR A 78 -7.00 -3.37 -0.30
N GLY A 79 -6.52 -3.54 -1.55
CA GLY A 79 -7.04 -4.55 -2.48
C GLY A 79 -6.79 -5.97 -1.99
N LEU A 80 -5.64 -6.24 -1.40
CA LEU A 80 -5.33 -7.54 -0.78
C LEU A 80 -6.22 -7.82 0.43
N ALA A 81 -6.46 -6.82 1.28
CA ALA A 81 -7.36 -6.94 2.42
C ALA A 81 -8.82 -7.16 1.99
N ALA A 82 -9.22 -6.58 0.85
CA ALA A 82 -10.55 -6.79 0.28
C ALA A 82 -10.85 -8.26 -0.07
N ALA A 83 -9.84 -9.09 -0.26
CA ALA A 83 -10.04 -10.53 -0.42
C ALA A 83 -10.50 -11.24 0.87
N TRP A 84 -10.33 -10.65 2.05
CA TRP A 84 -10.65 -11.26 3.36
C TRP A 84 -10.10 -12.69 3.46
N ASP A 85 -8.82 -12.85 3.12
CA ASP A 85 -8.17 -14.16 3.01
C ASP A 85 -6.71 -14.08 3.47
N PRO A 86 -6.43 -14.38 4.75
CA PRO A 86 -5.07 -14.37 5.28
C PRO A 86 -4.12 -15.39 4.61
N GLU A 87 -4.64 -16.52 4.10
CA GLU A 87 -3.80 -17.49 3.40
C GLU A 87 -3.43 -16.99 1.99
N LEU A 88 -4.34 -16.27 1.33
CA LEU A 88 -4.01 -15.60 0.07
C LEU A 88 -2.95 -14.51 0.30
N ALA A 89 -3.03 -13.75 1.39
CA ALA A 89 -1.99 -12.81 1.81
C ALA A 89 -0.65 -13.51 2.11
N ARG A 90 -0.68 -14.71 2.68
CA ARG A 90 0.53 -15.54 2.89
C ARG A 90 1.15 -15.97 1.58
N ARG A 91 0.35 -16.35 0.58
CA ARG A 91 0.84 -16.67 -0.77
C ARG A 91 1.49 -15.45 -1.44
N ALA A 92 0.88 -14.27 -1.30
CA ALA A 92 1.47 -13.01 -1.75
C ALA A 92 2.83 -12.76 -1.08
N GLY A 93 2.91 -12.92 0.24
CA GLY A 93 4.16 -12.78 1.01
C GLY A 93 5.27 -13.74 0.54
N ARG A 94 4.93 -14.99 0.23
CA ARG A 94 5.90 -15.97 -0.33
C ARG A 94 6.44 -15.55 -1.69
N LEU A 95 5.60 -14.98 -2.55
CA LEU A 95 6.04 -14.43 -3.83
C LEU A 95 6.99 -13.24 -3.63
N LEU A 96 6.66 -12.34 -2.70
CA LEU A 96 7.54 -11.21 -2.38
C LEU A 96 8.90 -11.66 -1.82
N ALA A 97 8.93 -12.71 -1.02
CA ALA A 97 10.19 -13.29 -0.54
C ALA A 97 11.02 -13.91 -1.71
N GLN A 98 10.36 -14.52 -2.68
CA GLN A 98 11.02 -14.99 -3.91
C GLN A 98 11.68 -13.83 -4.66
N GLU A 99 10.98 -12.73 -4.85
CA GLU A 99 11.50 -11.52 -5.51
C GLU A 99 12.62 -10.86 -4.71
N ALA A 100 12.48 -10.76 -3.37
CA ALA A 100 13.51 -10.24 -2.48
C ALA A 100 14.82 -11.05 -2.59
N ARG A 101 14.72 -12.37 -2.53
CA ARG A 101 15.91 -13.26 -2.71
C ARG A 101 16.55 -13.10 -4.07
N ARG A 102 15.76 -12.97 -5.15
CA ARG A 102 16.26 -12.72 -6.51
C ARG A 102 17.09 -11.44 -6.58
N LYS A 103 16.64 -10.39 -5.87
CA LYS A 103 17.29 -9.07 -5.83
C LYS A 103 18.37 -8.94 -4.74
N GLY A 104 18.66 -10.01 -3.98
CA GLY A 104 19.64 -9.98 -2.88
C GLY A 104 19.18 -9.16 -1.67
N VAL A 105 17.88 -8.96 -1.51
CA VAL A 105 17.27 -8.26 -0.37
C VAL A 105 17.05 -9.24 0.78
N HIS A 106 17.47 -8.87 1.98
CA HIS A 106 17.37 -9.66 3.20
C HIS A 106 16.13 -9.30 4.01
N VAL A 107 15.66 -8.05 3.92
CA VAL A 107 14.56 -7.52 4.70
C VAL A 107 13.64 -6.69 3.83
N LEU A 108 12.35 -6.99 3.86
CA LEU A 108 11.30 -6.20 3.22
C LEU A 108 10.69 -5.25 4.27
N LEU A 109 10.66 -3.94 3.97
CA LEU A 109 10.11 -2.90 4.83
C LEU A 109 8.57 -2.84 4.67
N ALA A 110 7.92 -3.90 5.11
CA ALA A 110 6.49 -4.18 5.00
C ALA A 110 6.06 -5.25 6.03
N PRO A 111 4.75 -5.36 6.31
CA PRO A 111 3.61 -4.60 5.79
C PRO A 111 3.36 -3.29 6.54
N THR A 112 2.57 -2.38 5.93
CA THR A 112 2.02 -1.20 6.58
C THR A 112 0.67 -1.54 7.20
N VAL A 113 0.55 -1.40 8.53
CA VAL A 113 -0.63 -1.84 9.30
C VAL A 113 -1.30 -0.72 10.10
N ASN A 114 -1.02 0.54 9.74
CA ASN A 114 -1.81 1.67 10.20
C ASN A 114 -3.25 1.54 9.69
N LEU A 115 -4.20 2.25 10.31
CA LEU A 115 -5.62 2.06 10.03
C LEU A 115 -6.17 3.15 9.10
N HIS A 116 -7.23 2.83 8.36
CA HIS A 116 -8.05 3.79 7.64
C HIS A 116 -8.88 4.61 8.65
N ARG A 117 -8.20 5.45 9.44
CA ARG A 117 -8.82 6.29 10.47
C ARG A 117 -9.75 7.34 9.86
N SER A 118 -9.27 8.02 8.83
CA SER A 118 -10.02 9.02 8.07
C SER A 118 -9.99 8.66 6.58
N PRO A 119 -11.07 8.81 5.81
CA PRO A 119 -11.04 8.56 4.38
C PRO A 119 -10.14 9.54 3.61
N LEU A 120 -9.62 10.57 4.28
CA LEU A 120 -8.70 11.56 3.71
C LEU A 120 -7.24 11.11 3.73
N GLY A 121 -6.87 10.04 4.45
CA GLY A 121 -5.48 9.59 4.55
C GLY A 121 -4.84 9.31 3.19
N GLY A 122 -3.71 9.98 2.89
CA GLY A 122 -3.04 9.91 1.59
C GLY A 122 -2.47 8.53 1.26
N ARG A 123 -2.06 7.74 2.28
CA ARG A 123 -1.48 6.39 2.15
C ARG A 123 -2.47 5.25 2.43
N HIS A 124 -3.76 5.48 2.37
CA HIS A 124 -4.74 4.40 2.62
C HIS A 124 -4.54 3.20 1.72
N PHE A 125 -4.19 3.42 0.44
CA PHE A 125 -3.90 2.33 -0.50
C PHE A 125 -2.81 1.37 0.01
N GLU A 126 -1.91 1.82 0.87
CA GLU A 126 -0.82 1.04 1.45
C GLU A 126 -1.20 0.33 2.76
N CYS A 127 -2.36 0.68 3.33
CA CYS A 127 -2.91 0.10 4.56
C CYS A 127 -4.02 -0.91 4.23
N TYR A 128 -4.32 -1.80 5.17
CA TYR A 128 -5.27 -2.88 4.92
C TYR A 128 -6.72 -2.47 5.13
N SER A 129 -7.07 -1.91 6.29
CA SER A 129 -8.48 -1.76 6.69
C SER A 129 -8.68 -0.65 7.72
N GLU A 130 -9.93 -0.26 7.93
CA GLU A 130 -10.39 0.51 9.09
C GLU A 130 -10.55 -0.35 10.35
N ASP A 131 -10.62 -1.68 10.19
CA ASP A 131 -10.81 -2.61 11.29
C ASP A 131 -9.50 -3.24 11.75
N PRO A 132 -9.15 -3.13 13.06
CA PRO A 132 -7.90 -3.64 13.58
C PRO A 132 -7.77 -5.17 13.54
N TYR A 133 -8.90 -5.91 13.65
CA TYR A 133 -8.87 -7.37 13.58
C TYR A 133 -8.57 -7.86 12.16
N LEU A 134 -9.25 -7.30 11.16
CA LEU A 134 -8.99 -7.62 9.74
C LEU A 134 -7.55 -7.26 9.36
N THR A 135 -7.07 -6.07 9.77
CA THR A 135 -5.69 -5.63 9.54
C THR A 135 -4.68 -6.60 10.16
N GLY A 136 -4.89 -7.00 11.41
CA GLY A 136 -4.02 -7.95 12.10
C GLY A 136 -4.01 -9.34 11.45
N ALA A 137 -5.17 -9.84 11.02
CA ALA A 137 -5.31 -11.15 10.37
C ALA A 137 -4.60 -11.20 9.01
N VAL A 138 -4.86 -10.23 8.14
CA VAL A 138 -4.23 -10.13 6.81
C VAL A 138 -2.73 -9.86 6.94
N GLY A 139 -2.34 -8.93 7.83
CA GLY A 139 -0.94 -8.62 8.12
C GLY A 139 -0.16 -9.83 8.64
N SER A 140 -0.77 -10.64 9.51
CA SER A 140 -0.17 -11.90 9.99
C SER A 140 0.07 -12.89 8.85
N GLY A 141 -0.90 -13.03 7.93
CA GLY A 141 -0.75 -13.86 6.74
C GLY A 141 0.44 -13.40 5.89
N TYR A 142 0.50 -12.11 5.58
CA TYR A 142 1.57 -11.50 4.80
C TYR A 142 2.95 -11.73 5.44
N VAL A 143 3.12 -11.42 6.74
CA VAL A 143 4.37 -11.61 7.50
C VAL A 143 4.82 -13.07 7.47
N ASN A 144 3.91 -14.00 7.78
CA ASN A 144 4.21 -15.42 7.71
C ASN A 144 4.69 -15.83 6.31
N GLY A 145 4.03 -15.33 5.26
CA GLY A 145 4.41 -15.63 3.88
C GLY A 145 5.81 -15.16 3.51
N VAL A 146 6.18 -13.94 3.85
CA VAL A 146 7.52 -13.40 3.57
C VAL A 146 8.58 -14.18 4.36
N GLN A 147 8.33 -14.46 5.63
CA GLN A 147 9.25 -15.19 6.50
C GLN A 147 9.35 -16.68 6.15
N ASP A 148 8.30 -17.32 5.64
CA ASP A 148 8.34 -18.66 5.03
C ASP A 148 9.34 -18.74 3.86
N GLY A 149 9.58 -17.62 3.18
CA GLY A 149 10.59 -17.53 2.12
C GLY A 149 11.99 -17.17 2.62
N GLY A 150 12.21 -17.01 3.93
CA GLY A 150 13.52 -16.74 4.54
C GLY A 150 13.95 -15.26 4.43
N VAL A 151 13.02 -14.36 4.23
CA VAL A 151 13.23 -12.90 4.19
C VAL A 151 12.60 -12.27 5.43
N GLY A 152 13.28 -11.31 6.05
CA GLY A 152 12.74 -10.57 7.17
C GLY A 152 11.63 -9.61 6.76
N THR A 153 10.68 -9.38 7.65
CA THR A 153 9.67 -8.32 7.53
C THR A 153 9.97 -7.20 8.50
N THR A 154 9.49 -6.00 8.18
CA THR A 154 9.51 -4.86 9.09
C THR A 154 8.12 -4.26 9.12
N VAL A 155 7.32 -4.66 10.12
CA VAL A 155 5.94 -4.19 10.28
C VAL A 155 5.94 -2.71 10.64
N LYS A 156 5.15 -1.89 9.93
CA LYS A 156 5.22 -0.43 10.00
C LYS A 156 3.83 0.22 9.97
N HIS A 157 3.68 1.47 10.40
CA HIS A 157 4.64 2.28 11.18
C HIS A 157 4.18 2.33 12.63
N PHE A 158 4.96 1.88 13.56
CA PHE A 158 4.62 1.75 14.99
C PHE A 158 4.80 3.10 15.68
N VAL A 159 3.75 3.82 16.11
CA VAL A 159 2.30 3.67 15.98
C VAL A 159 1.63 5.06 15.83
N GLY A 160 0.36 5.08 15.39
CA GLY A 160 -0.42 6.33 15.29
C GLY A 160 -0.01 7.22 14.12
N ASN A 161 0.49 6.64 13.03
CA ASN A 161 0.83 7.31 11.78
C ASN A 161 -0.27 7.04 10.72
N ASP A 162 -1.47 7.56 10.98
CA ASP A 162 -2.67 7.31 10.16
C ASP A 162 -3.02 8.50 9.25
N ALA A 163 -2.16 9.53 9.20
CA ALA A 163 -2.25 10.72 8.36
C ALA A 163 -0.85 11.16 7.91
N GLU A 164 -0.77 11.84 6.77
CA GLU A 164 0.47 12.28 6.16
C GLU A 164 0.84 13.73 6.49
N THR A 165 -0.16 14.56 6.80
CA THR A 165 0.03 15.99 7.07
C THR A 165 0.89 16.21 8.32
N GLU A 166 2.00 16.91 8.15
CA GLU A 166 3.01 17.16 9.19
C GLU A 166 3.57 15.89 9.86
N ARG A 167 3.53 14.73 9.19
CA ARG A 167 3.89 13.41 9.75
C ARG A 167 5.24 13.37 10.48
N PHE A 168 6.20 14.23 10.08
CA PHE A 168 7.53 14.31 10.72
C PHE A 168 7.50 14.98 12.10
N THR A 169 6.48 15.76 12.42
CA THR A 169 6.48 16.65 13.60
C THR A 169 5.22 16.53 14.45
N VAL A 170 4.13 16.01 13.90
CA VAL A 170 2.83 15.91 14.57
C VAL A 170 2.91 15.07 15.84
N ASP A 171 2.18 15.51 16.87
CA ASP A 171 1.88 14.73 18.07
C ASP A 171 0.47 14.12 17.95
N SER A 172 0.41 12.81 17.72
CA SER A 172 -0.84 12.03 17.73
C SER A 172 -1.28 11.83 19.16
N VAL A 173 -2.34 12.56 19.56
CA VAL A 173 -2.85 12.54 20.94
C VAL A 173 -3.95 11.49 21.05
N ILE A 174 -3.60 10.34 21.63
CA ILE A 174 -4.44 9.14 21.68
C ILE A 174 -4.68 8.73 23.13
N ALA A 175 -5.94 8.65 23.54
CA ALA A 175 -6.28 8.14 24.88
C ALA A 175 -5.87 6.67 25.04
N PRO A 176 -5.63 6.17 26.29
CA PRO A 176 -5.09 4.84 26.52
C PRO A 176 -5.92 3.71 25.92
N ARG A 177 -7.25 3.74 26.04
CA ARG A 177 -8.12 2.70 25.48
C ARG A 177 -8.07 2.62 23.96
N PRO A 178 -8.32 3.71 23.19
CA PRO A 178 -8.15 3.66 21.75
C PRO A 178 -6.74 3.26 21.31
N LEU A 179 -5.70 3.72 22.00
CA LEU A 179 -4.33 3.33 21.69
C LEU A 179 -4.15 1.82 21.77
N ARG A 180 -4.69 1.16 22.83
CA ARG A 180 -4.56 -0.28 23.07
C ARG A 180 -5.55 -1.11 22.24
N GLU A 181 -6.82 -0.70 22.20
CA GLU A 181 -7.90 -1.48 21.62
C GLU A 181 -8.02 -1.32 20.10
N VAL A 182 -7.44 -0.24 19.52
CA VAL A 182 -7.55 0.09 18.10
C VAL A 182 -6.18 0.16 17.42
N TYR A 183 -5.33 1.13 17.79
CA TYR A 183 -4.12 1.44 17.02
C TYR A 183 -2.96 0.48 17.25
N LEU A 184 -2.81 -0.07 18.46
CA LEU A 184 -1.82 -1.10 18.79
C LEU A 184 -2.30 -2.51 18.46
N ALA A 185 -3.61 -2.74 18.36
CA ALA A 185 -4.19 -4.07 18.18
C ALA A 185 -3.70 -4.82 16.92
N PRO A 186 -3.53 -4.21 15.74
CA PRO A 186 -2.95 -4.92 14.59
C PRO A 186 -1.52 -5.39 14.85
N PHE A 187 -0.69 -4.56 15.49
CA PHE A 187 0.70 -4.91 15.82
C PHE A 187 0.75 -6.05 16.85
N GLU A 188 -0.06 -5.97 17.92
CA GLU A 188 -0.19 -7.04 18.92
C GLU A 188 -0.56 -8.36 18.27
N ALA A 189 -1.57 -8.35 17.40
CA ALA A 189 -2.03 -9.54 16.67
C ALA A 189 -0.92 -10.14 15.80
N ILE A 190 -0.16 -9.31 15.08
CA ILE A 190 0.92 -9.76 14.21
C ILE A 190 2.10 -10.29 15.02
N VAL A 191 2.47 -9.63 16.13
CA VAL A 191 3.52 -10.14 17.02
C VAL A 191 3.14 -11.50 17.60
N ALA A 192 1.89 -11.67 18.03
CA ALA A 192 1.39 -12.92 18.60
C ALA A 192 1.28 -14.06 17.58
N ASN A 193 0.86 -13.77 16.33
CA ASN A 193 0.49 -14.80 15.35
C ASN A 193 1.56 -15.06 14.28
N ALA A 194 2.47 -14.09 14.05
CA ALA A 194 3.45 -14.19 12.96
C ALA A 194 4.90 -13.95 13.40
N HIS A 195 5.14 -13.50 14.64
CA HIS A 195 6.49 -13.26 15.18
C HIS A 195 7.39 -12.51 14.21
N PRO A 196 7.06 -11.25 13.85
CA PRO A 196 7.80 -10.50 12.83
C PRO A 196 9.26 -10.32 13.27
N TRP A 197 10.20 -10.36 12.29
CA TRP A 197 11.62 -10.19 12.60
C TRP A 197 12.04 -8.74 12.75
N GLY A 198 11.17 -7.80 12.37
CA GLY A 198 11.39 -6.38 12.52
C GLY A 198 10.13 -5.57 12.70
N ILE A 199 10.28 -4.42 13.34
CA ILE A 199 9.28 -3.35 13.44
C ILE A 199 9.95 -2.03 13.10
N MET A 200 9.20 -1.11 12.47
CA MET A 200 9.64 0.24 12.16
C MET A 200 8.86 1.24 13.00
N THR A 201 9.58 2.05 13.80
CA THR A 201 8.98 3.16 14.54
C THR A 201 8.66 4.32 13.61
N ALA A 202 7.49 4.93 13.81
CA ALA A 202 6.95 6.00 12.99
C ALA A 202 7.67 7.35 13.18
N TYR A 203 7.38 8.30 12.29
CA TYR A 203 7.91 9.67 12.36
C TYR A 203 7.33 10.51 13.48
N ASN A 204 6.04 10.33 13.76
CA ASN A 204 5.24 11.17 14.65
C ASN A 204 5.61 10.99 16.12
N ARG A 205 5.06 11.86 16.94
CA ARG A 205 4.98 11.67 18.39
C ARG A 205 3.68 10.97 18.72
N VAL A 206 3.67 10.29 19.86
CA VAL A 206 2.45 9.81 20.53
C VAL A 206 2.44 10.34 21.93
N ASN A 207 1.41 11.11 22.26
CA ASN A 207 1.23 11.72 23.58
C ASN A 207 2.47 12.47 24.08
N GLY A 208 3.08 13.26 23.18
CA GLY A 208 4.22 14.13 23.47
C GLY A 208 5.60 13.50 23.30
N THR A 209 5.71 12.19 23.10
CA THR A 209 7.00 11.49 22.97
C THR A 209 7.20 10.99 21.53
N THR A 210 8.37 11.29 20.93
CA THR A 210 8.76 10.78 19.62
C THR A 210 8.77 9.26 19.62
N MET A 211 8.24 8.62 18.58
CA MET A 211 8.12 7.16 18.59
C MET A 211 9.46 6.44 18.66
N THR A 212 10.54 6.99 18.10
CA THR A 212 11.89 6.42 18.22
C THR A 212 12.46 6.48 19.64
N GLU A 213 11.96 7.39 20.49
CA GLU A 213 12.36 7.58 21.91
C GLU A 213 11.34 7.02 22.91
N HIS A 214 10.31 6.31 22.45
CA HIS A 214 9.13 6.00 23.26
C HIS A 214 9.32 4.76 24.15
N GLN A 215 10.01 4.90 25.29
CA GLN A 215 10.34 3.80 26.21
C GLN A 215 9.12 2.93 26.60
N TYR A 216 7.99 3.55 26.95
CA TYR A 216 6.80 2.81 27.34
C TYR A 216 6.27 1.93 26.19
N LEU A 217 6.07 2.49 25.01
CA LEU A 217 5.50 1.73 23.89
C LEU A 217 6.47 0.69 23.32
N VAL A 218 7.77 1.00 23.26
CA VAL A 218 8.75 0.07 22.69
C VAL A 218 9.25 -0.93 23.73
N ASN A 219 9.74 -0.48 24.91
CA ASN A 219 10.38 -1.39 25.85
C ASN A 219 9.37 -2.13 26.72
N GLU A 220 8.32 -1.44 27.22
CA GLU A 220 7.35 -2.09 28.12
C GLU A 220 6.27 -2.84 27.32
N VAL A 221 5.64 -2.22 26.32
CA VAL A 221 4.53 -2.84 25.58
C VAL A 221 5.04 -3.82 24.53
N LEU A 222 5.80 -3.32 23.53
CA LEU A 222 6.23 -4.15 22.41
C LEU A 222 7.15 -5.30 22.86
N ARG A 223 8.19 -5.00 23.66
CA ARG A 223 9.18 -6.00 24.04
C ARG A 223 8.78 -6.81 25.28
N ALA A 224 8.47 -6.16 26.40
CA ALA A 224 8.24 -6.87 27.66
C ALA A 224 6.85 -7.53 27.73
N GLU A 225 5.79 -6.84 27.29
CA GLU A 225 4.43 -7.37 27.36
C GLU A 225 4.15 -8.36 26.21
N TRP A 226 4.49 -8.01 24.96
CA TRP A 226 4.21 -8.85 23.80
C TRP A 226 5.32 -9.86 23.47
N GLY A 227 6.51 -9.70 24.05
CA GLY A 227 7.63 -10.62 23.83
C GLY A 227 8.31 -10.46 22.47
N PHE A 228 8.23 -9.29 21.83
CA PHE A 228 8.90 -9.03 20.57
C PHE A 228 10.43 -9.12 20.71
N ASP A 229 11.06 -10.02 19.96
CA ASP A 229 12.49 -10.33 19.99
C ASP A 229 13.25 -9.92 18.72
N GLY A 230 12.56 -9.26 17.78
CA GLY A 230 13.12 -8.75 16.56
C GLY A 230 13.85 -7.41 16.71
N TYR A 231 14.37 -6.89 15.60
CA TYR A 231 14.99 -5.56 15.59
C TYR A 231 13.94 -4.46 15.41
N ASN A 232 14.21 -3.30 16.01
CA ASN A 232 13.43 -2.08 15.84
C ASN A 232 14.25 -1.06 15.05
N VAL A 233 13.77 -0.65 13.89
CA VAL A 233 14.42 0.31 13.01
C VAL A 233 13.63 1.61 12.97
N SER A 234 14.29 2.75 12.82
CA SER A 234 13.63 4.02 12.57
C SER A 234 13.02 4.04 11.16
N ASP A 235 11.91 4.71 10.98
CA ASP A 235 11.60 5.22 9.64
C ASP A 235 12.76 6.14 9.16
N TRP A 236 12.88 6.35 7.84
CA TRP A 236 14.02 7.03 7.25
C TRP A 236 14.11 8.47 7.76
N MET A 237 15.22 8.80 8.46
CA MET A 237 15.45 10.08 9.17
C MET A 237 14.52 10.34 10.37
N ALA A 238 13.80 9.35 10.87
CA ALA A 238 12.96 9.51 12.07
C ALA A 238 13.79 9.58 13.36
N ALA A 239 14.96 8.94 13.42
CA ALA A 239 15.88 9.03 14.54
C ALA A 239 16.52 10.42 14.62
N ARG A 240 16.38 11.09 15.78
CA ARG A 240 16.78 12.49 15.96
C ARG A 240 17.68 12.72 17.17
N SER A 241 17.86 11.71 18.01
CA SER A 241 18.59 11.77 19.27
C SER A 241 19.44 10.52 19.46
N THR A 242 20.68 10.68 19.90
CA THR A 242 21.55 9.55 20.18
C THR A 242 21.11 8.81 21.46
N THR A 243 21.04 9.52 22.57
CA THR A 243 20.74 8.94 23.89
C THR A 243 19.25 8.60 24.03
N GLY A 244 18.36 9.48 23.56
CA GLY A 244 16.91 9.26 23.64
C GLY A 244 16.47 8.06 22.83
N ASP A 245 16.93 7.92 21.60
CA ASP A 245 16.54 6.83 20.71
C ASP A 245 17.01 5.46 21.21
N ILE A 246 18.29 5.31 21.60
CA ILE A 246 18.79 4.00 22.09
C ILE A 246 18.15 3.59 23.41
N LEU A 247 17.90 4.53 24.32
CA LEU A 247 17.19 4.26 25.59
C LEU A 247 15.68 4.04 25.35
N GLY A 248 15.14 4.64 24.29
CA GLY A 248 13.78 4.41 23.81
C GLY A 248 13.54 3.01 23.24
N GLY A 249 14.61 2.27 22.94
CA GLY A 249 14.55 0.92 22.41
C GLY A 249 14.68 0.84 20.88
N LEU A 250 15.13 1.92 20.22
CA LEU A 250 15.51 1.92 18.82
C LEU A 250 16.84 1.17 18.65
N ASP A 251 16.85 0.10 17.85
CA ASP A 251 18.06 -0.65 17.59
C ASP A 251 18.87 -0.05 16.45
N VAL A 252 18.22 0.38 15.36
CA VAL A 252 18.88 0.82 14.14
C VAL A 252 18.38 2.18 13.69
N ALA A 253 19.31 3.10 13.44
CA ALA A 253 19.02 4.41 12.82
C ALA A 253 19.29 4.37 11.32
N MET A 254 18.27 4.65 10.49
CA MET A 254 18.34 4.71 9.02
C MET A 254 17.96 6.12 8.52
N PRO A 255 18.41 6.50 7.29
CA PRO A 255 19.42 5.88 6.45
C PRO A 255 20.84 6.31 6.86
N GLY A 256 21.86 5.58 6.34
CA GLY A 256 23.26 5.99 6.44
C GLY A 256 23.72 6.92 5.30
N PRO A 257 25.02 7.31 5.28
CA PRO A 257 26.08 6.92 6.24
C PRO A 257 26.14 7.80 7.50
N GLN A 258 25.42 8.90 7.56
CA GLN A 258 25.43 9.82 8.71
C GLN A 258 24.11 9.70 9.46
N THR A 259 24.16 9.14 10.66
CA THR A 259 23.01 8.99 11.54
C THR A 259 23.31 9.57 12.93
N VAL A 260 22.31 9.54 13.81
CA VAL A 260 22.49 9.89 15.24
C VAL A 260 23.26 8.82 16.01
N TYR A 261 23.55 7.66 15.41
CA TYR A 261 24.33 6.55 15.98
C TYR A 261 25.78 6.55 15.46
N GLY A 262 26.41 5.41 15.37
CA GLY A 262 27.80 5.29 14.98
C GLY A 262 28.74 5.97 15.99
N PRO A 263 29.65 6.85 15.56
CA PRO A 263 30.60 7.50 16.47
C PRO A 263 29.95 8.23 17.65
N ALA A 264 28.83 8.92 17.42
CA ALA A 264 28.12 9.66 18.46
C ALA A 264 27.60 8.74 19.58
N LEU A 265 27.09 7.54 19.23
CA LEU A 265 26.64 6.55 20.20
C LEU A 265 27.82 6.00 21.02
N ALA A 266 28.95 5.69 20.36
CA ALA A 266 30.13 5.24 21.07
C ALA A 266 30.67 6.30 22.03
N GLU A 267 30.61 7.57 21.67
CA GLU A 267 30.98 8.70 22.54
C GLU A 267 30.02 8.83 23.74
N ALA A 268 28.73 8.72 23.53
CA ALA A 268 27.71 8.78 24.59
C ALA A 268 27.91 7.65 25.64
N VAL A 269 28.29 6.43 25.18
CA VAL A 269 28.63 5.32 26.11
C VAL A 269 29.90 5.65 26.90
N ARG A 270 30.96 6.16 26.25
CA ARG A 270 32.19 6.54 26.96
C ARG A 270 32.00 7.70 27.94
N ALA A 271 31.07 8.59 27.65
CA ALA A 271 30.66 9.67 28.56
C ALA A 271 29.78 9.18 29.73
N GLY A 272 29.29 7.94 29.69
CA GLY A 272 28.40 7.38 30.71
C GLY A 272 26.95 7.84 30.58
N GLU A 273 26.57 8.45 29.46
CA GLU A 273 25.20 8.87 29.14
C GLU A 273 24.32 7.70 28.71
N VAL A 274 24.93 6.67 28.10
CA VAL A 274 24.29 5.45 27.65
C VAL A 274 25.01 4.25 28.26
N PRO A 275 24.29 3.30 28.89
CA PRO A 275 24.91 2.06 29.36
C PRO A 275 25.28 1.18 28.14
N GLU A 276 26.48 0.59 28.12
CA GLU A 276 26.90 -0.31 27.04
C GLU A 276 25.92 -1.47 26.83
N SER A 277 25.25 -1.93 27.89
CA SER A 277 24.22 -2.98 27.81
C SER A 277 23.03 -2.64 26.92
N ALA A 278 22.69 -1.35 26.75
CA ALA A 278 21.64 -0.93 25.79
C ALA A 278 22.13 -1.15 24.35
N VAL A 279 23.40 -0.81 24.09
CA VAL A 279 24.03 -1.07 22.78
C VAL A 279 24.13 -2.56 22.50
N ASP A 280 24.53 -3.36 23.50
CA ASP A 280 24.60 -4.83 23.39
C ASP A 280 23.23 -5.44 23.06
N THR A 281 22.17 -4.93 23.66
CA THR A 281 20.80 -5.39 23.38
C THR A 281 20.41 -5.09 21.93
N ALA A 282 20.65 -3.88 21.44
CA ALA A 282 20.37 -3.49 20.07
C ALA A 282 21.17 -4.33 19.05
N VAL A 283 22.48 -4.49 19.29
CA VAL A 283 23.35 -5.33 18.45
C VAL A 283 22.87 -6.79 18.42
N ARG A 284 22.48 -7.34 19.56
CA ARG A 284 21.92 -8.70 19.65
C ARG A 284 20.69 -8.86 18.77
N ASN A 285 19.77 -7.89 18.76
CA ASN A 285 18.56 -7.91 17.92
C ASN A 285 18.90 -7.88 16.43
N VAL A 286 19.89 -7.08 16.03
CA VAL A 286 20.38 -7.04 14.64
C VAL A 286 21.07 -8.35 14.26
N LEU A 287 21.87 -8.93 15.14
CA LEU A 287 22.55 -10.23 14.90
C LEU A 287 21.54 -11.38 14.81
N ARG A 288 20.45 -11.36 15.60
CA ARG A 288 19.34 -12.32 15.46
C ARG A 288 18.68 -12.22 14.10
N LEU A 289 18.38 -11.01 13.62
CA LEU A 289 17.90 -10.82 12.27
C LEU A 289 18.86 -11.42 11.24
N ALA A 290 20.16 -11.09 11.36
CA ALA A 290 21.20 -11.61 10.47
C ALA A 290 21.28 -13.15 10.49
N ALA A 291 21.15 -13.76 11.66
CA ALA A 291 21.12 -15.21 11.80
C ALA A 291 19.87 -15.82 11.13
N ARG A 292 18.69 -15.22 11.31
CA ARG A 292 17.43 -15.68 10.73
C ARG A 292 17.44 -15.66 9.21
N VAL A 293 17.99 -14.60 8.60
CA VAL A 293 18.09 -14.47 7.13
C VAL A 293 19.31 -15.17 6.52
N GLY A 294 20.18 -15.78 7.32
CA GLY A 294 21.38 -16.48 6.84
C GLY A 294 22.55 -15.57 6.45
N ALA A 295 22.60 -14.38 7.03
CA ALA A 295 23.68 -13.41 6.81
C ALA A 295 24.80 -13.47 7.87
N LEU A 296 24.66 -14.30 8.92
CA LEU A 296 25.66 -14.51 9.96
C LEU A 296 26.28 -15.92 9.85
N GLU A 297 27.60 -15.99 9.69
CA GLU A 297 28.33 -17.26 9.60
C GLU A 297 28.19 -18.07 10.91
N GLY A 298 28.02 -19.40 10.75
CA GLY A 298 27.85 -20.31 11.89
C GLY A 298 26.43 -20.37 12.46
N ALA A 299 25.52 -19.49 11.99
CA ALA A 299 24.10 -19.53 12.35
C ALA A 299 23.31 -20.16 11.17
N PRO A 300 22.52 -21.25 11.39
CA PRO A 300 21.66 -21.78 10.34
C PRO A 300 20.52 -20.81 10.06
N ALA A 301 20.27 -20.49 8.80
CA ALA A 301 19.11 -19.67 8.40
C ALA A 301 17.80 -20.35 8.84
N VAL A 302 16.72 -19.56 8.98
CA VAL A 302 15.38 -20.12 9.25
C VAL A 302 14.95 -20.95 8.04
N VAL A 303 15.22 -20.47 6.84
CA VAL A 303 14.96 -21.15 5.57
C VAL A 303 16.29 -21.35 4.83
N GLU A 304 16.77 -22.60 4.79
CA GLU A 304 18.04 -22.95 4.15
C GLU A 304 17.88 -23.17 2.64
N GLU A 305 16.78 -23.81 2.23
CA GLU A 305 16.47 -24.06 0.82
C GLU A 305 15.31 -23.17 0.36
N ALA A 306 15.47 -22.57 -0.83
CA ALA A 306 14.42 -21.76 -1.41
C ALA A 306 13.15 -22.60 -1.62
N PRO A 307 11.96 -22.10 -1.24
CA PRO A 307 10.69 -22.75 -1.58
C PRO A 307 10.51 -22.92 -3.09
N ALA A 308 9.58 -23.80 -3.49
CA ALA A 308 9.23 -23.97 -4.89
C ALA A 308 8.82 -22.63 -5.51
N PRO A 309 9.22 -22.33 -6.76
CA PRO A 309 8.93 -21.06 -7.41
C PRO A 309 7.43 -20.88 -7.65
N ILE A 310 6.99 -19.66 -7.50
CA ILE A 310 5.60 -19.23 -7.70
C ILE A 310 5.52 -18.49 -9.05
N ASP A 311 4.48 -18.78 -9.84
CA ASP A 311 4.13 -17.97 -11.01
C ASP A 311 3.56 -16.63 -10.54
N GLY A 312 4.38 -15.58 -10.61
CA GLY A 312 4.03 -14.27 -10.10
C GLY A 312 2.91 -13.59 -10.89
N GLN A 313 2.84 -13.81 -12.21
CA GLN A 313 1.80 -13.21 -13.06
C GLN A 313 0.44 -13.85 -12.77
N ALA A 314 0.40 -15.19 -12.72
CA ALA A 314 -0.82 -15.91 -12.39
C ALA A 314 -1.34 -15.54 -11.00
N LEU A 315 -0.46 -15.46 -10.00
CA LEU A 315 -0.84 -15.06 -8.65
C LEU A 315 -1.29 -13.60 -8.57
N ALA A 316 -0.61 -12.67 -9.26
CA ALA A 316 -1.01 -11.25 -9.31
C ALA A 316 -2.44 -11.09 -9.91
N ARG A 317 -2.74 -11.85 -10.97
CA ARG A 317 -4.09 -11.86 -11.59
C ARG A 317 -5.15 -12.42 -10.64
N GLU A 318 -4.85 -13.52 -9.95
CA GLU A 318 -5.74 -14.11 -8.94
C GLU A 318 -6.01 -13.13 -7.79
N LEU A 319 -4.95 -12.50 -7.24
CA LEU A 319 -5.04 -11.52 -6.17
C LEU A 319 -5.92 -10.32 -6.57
N ALA A 320 -5.75 -9.82 -7.79
CA ALA A 320 -6.57 -8.71 -8.30
C ALA A 320 -8.05 -9.10 -8.38
N ALA A 321 -8.40 -10.22 -9.01
CA ALA A 321 -9.77 -10.68 -9.14
C ALA A 321 -10.45 -10.94 -7.78
N ARG A 322 -9.69 -11.50 -6.82
CA ARG A 322 -10.17 -11.79 -5.46
C ARG A 322 -10.31 -10.52 -4.62
N GLY A 323 -9.60 -9.45 -4.94
CA GLY A 323 -9.68 -8.14 -4.28
C GLY A 323 -10.75 -7.22 -4.86
N PHE A 324 -11.25 -7.46 -6.06
CA PHE A 324 -12.28 -6.63 -6.68
C PHE A 324 -13.61 -6.76 -5.94
N VAL A 325 -14.25 -5.62 -5.65
CA VAL A 325 -15.48 -5.55 -4.87
C VAL A 325 -16.64 -5.09 -5.76
N LEU A 326 -17.57 -5.97 -6.06
CA LEU A 326 -18.81 -5.62 -6.74
C LEU A 326 -19.80 -5.06 -5.70
N VAL A 327 -19.98 -3.74 -5.69
CA VAL A 327 -20.82 -3.09 -4.67
C VAL A 327 -22.27 -2.89 -5.12
N ARG A 328 -22.54 -2.98 -6.42
CA ARG A 328 -23.85 -2.89 -7.04
C ARG A 328 -23.92 -3.75 -8.28
N ASN A 329 -25.01 -4.50 -8.47
CA ASN A 329 -25.28 -5.33 -9.64
C ASN A 329 -26.79 -5.51 -9.83
N GLU A 330 -27.42 -4.57 -10.52
CA GLU A 330 -28.86 -4.54 -10.73
C GLU A 330 -29.27 -5.30 -12.00
N ALA A 331 -30.54 -5.62 -12.09
CA ALA A 331 -31.10 -6.21 -13.28
C ALA A 331 -31.20 -5.19 -14.44
N VAL A 332 -30.77 -5.62 -15.63
CA VAL A 332 -30.96 -4.86 -16.88
C VAL A 332 -32.31 -5.16 -17.54
N ALA A 333 -32.56 -4.58 -18.70
CA ALA A 333 -33.87 -4.57 -19.33
C ALA A 333 -34.48 -5.96 -19.61
N ASP A 334 -33.65 -6.99 -19.79
CA ASP A 334 -34.11 -8.39 -20.01
C ASP A 334 -34.32 -9.18 -18.70
N GLY A 335 -34.06 -8.53 -17.56
CA GLY A 335 -34.18 -9.12 -16.23
C GLY A 335 -32.93 -9.89 -15.75
N SER A 336 -31.86 -9.99 -16.53
CA SER A 336 -30.59 -10.54 -16.08
C SER A 336 -29.83 -9.50 -15.23
N ALA A 337 -28.92 -9.96 -14.35
CA ALA A 337 -27.99 -9.06 -13.67
C ALA A 337 -27.07 -8.40 -14.69
N ALA A 338 -26.62 -7.16 -14.43
CA ALA A 338 -25.74 -6.42 -15.32
C ALA A 338 -24.38 -7.12 -15.52
N LEU A 339 -23.89 -7.80 -14.50
CA LEU A 339 -22.67 -8.61 -14.51
C LEU A 339 -22.97 -10.04 -14.03
N PRO A 340 -22.26 -11.06 -14.55
CA PRO A 340 -21.25 -10.98 -15.61
C PRO A 340 -21.85 -10.71 -16.98
N LEU A 341 -21.07 -10.12 -17.88
CA LEU A 341 -21.48 -9.87 -19.27
C LEU A 341 -21.65 -11.19 -20.03
N ASP A 342 -22.73 -11.34 -20.77
CA ASP A 342 -22.92 -12.49 -21.68
C ASP A 342 -22.16 -12.30 -22.99
N ALA A 343 -20.85 -12.46 -22.96
CA ALA A 343 -20.01 -12.36 -24.15
C ALA A 343 -20.22 -13.53 -25.14
N ALA A 344 -20.91 -14.61 -24.74
CA ALA A 344 -21.21 -15.74 -25.64
C ALA A 344 -22.36 -15.39 -26.62
N ALA A 345 -23.23 -14.44 -26.25
CA ALA A 345 -24.31 -13.96 -27.12
C ALA A 345 -23.82 -13.07 -28.27
N GLY A 346 -22.54 -12.65 -28.24
CA GLY A 346 -22.02 -11.61 -29.14
C GLY A 346 -22.64 -10.26 -28.80
N GLY A 347 -21.83 -9.21 -28.65
CA GLY A 347 -22.35 -7.91 -28.28
C GLY A 347 -21.30 -6.81 -28.50
N THR A 348 -21.77 -5.57 -28.56
CA THR A 348 -20.91 -4.39 -28.70
C THR A 348 -20.67 -3.77 -27.34
N VAL A 349 -19.40 -3.59 -26.98
CA VAL A 349 -18.96 -2.98 -25.72
C VAL A 349 -18.31 -1.64 -26.03
N ALA A 350 -18.77 -0.57 -25.40
CA ALA A 350 -18.10 0.71 -25.37
C ALA A 350 -17.31 0.80 -24.06
N LEU A 351 -15.98 0.88 -24.15
CA LEU A 351 -15.07 1.10 -23.03
C LEU A 351 -14.68 2.58 -22.99
N LEU A 352 -14.96 3.25 -21.90
CA LEU A 352 -14.95 4.69 -21.77
C LEU A 352 -14.10 5.11 -20.55
N GLY A 353 -13.40 6.23 -20.68
CA GLY A 353 -12.56 6.80 -19.62
C GLY A 353 -11.08 6.67 -19.91
N ALA A 354 -10.30 7.71 -19.60
CA ALA A 354 -8.84 7.71 -19.78
C ALA A 354 -8.17 6.56 -19.03
N ALA A 355 -8.64 6.25 -17.82
CA ALA A 355 -8.12 5.18 -16.98
C ALA A 355 -8.35 3.75 -17.54
N ALA A 356 -9.18 3.61 -18.58
CA ALA A 356 -9.33 2.33 -19.28
C ALA A 356 -8.06 1.96 -20.07
N ARG A 357 -7.36 2.94 -20.61
CA ARG A 357 -6.08 2.79 -21.31
C ARG A 357 -4.90 2.98 -20.37
N ASP A 358 -4.99 4.00 -19.51
CA ASP A 358 -3.91 4.47 -18.66
C ASP A 358 -4.24 4.21 -17.18
N ALA A 359 -4.54 2.95 -16.83
CA ALA A 359 -4.93 2.55 -15.49
C ALA A 359 -3.85 2.86 -14.45
N ARG A 360 -4.28 3.37 -13.31
CA ARG A 360 -3.42 3.54 -12.15
C ARG A 360 -3.36 2.21 -11.38
N VAL A 361 -2.25 1.50 -11.53
CA VAL A 361 -2.10 0.14 -10.96
C VAL A 361 -1.41 0.12 -9.60
N LEU A 362 -0.76 1.23 -9.23
CA LEU A 362 0.01 1.41 -8.00
C LEU A 362 -0.33 2.73 -7.34
N GLY A 363 -0.10 2.82 -6.01
CA GLY A 363 0.00 4.08 -5.30
C GLY A 363 1.34 4.78 -5.59
N GLY A 364 1.47 6.03 -5.17
CA GLY A 364 2.72 6.79 -5.28
C GLY A 364 3.68 6.56 -4.08
N GLY A 365 4.78 7.32 -4.05
CA GLY A 365 5.70 7.37 -2.93
C GLY A 365 6.72 6.24 -2.85
N SER A 366 7.17 5.92 -1.63
CA SER A 366 8.19 4.90 -1.36
C SER A 366 7.75 3.48 -1.73
N ALA A 367 6.45 3.22 -1.78
CA ALA A 367 5.86 1.93 -2.14
C ALA A 367 5.94 1.60 -3.65
N VAL A 368 6.36 2.53 -4.51
CA VAL A 368 6.43 2.34 -5.96
C VAL A 368 7.42 1.24 -6.34
N VAL A 369 7.00 0.38 -7.27
CA VAL A 369 7.84 -0.63 -7.93
C VAL A 369 7.66 -0.55 -9.45
N PHE A 370 8.60 -1.09 -10.19
CA PHE A 370 8.64 -1.01 -11.66
C PHE A 370 8.39 -2.39 -12.27
N PRO A 371 7.14 -2.72 -12.67
CA PRO A 371 6.85 -3.99 -13.33
C PRO A 371 7.35 -3.99 -14.78
N GLU A 372 7.69 -5.18 -15.30
CA GLU A 372 8.09 -5.36 -16.69
C GLU A 372 6.98 -4.96 -17.69
N ARG A 373 5.73 -5.18 -17.27
CA ARG A 373 4.53 -4.83 -18.05
C ARG A 373 3.36 -4.48 -17.14
N ILE A 374 2.44 -3.73 -17.70
CA ILE A 374 1.12 -3.45 -17.11
C ILE A 374 0.07 -3.85 -18.13
N VAL A 375 -0.94 -4.61 -17.68
CA VAL A 375 -2.12 -4.93 -18.49
C VAL A 375 -3.23 -3.97 -18.14
N SER A 376 -3.53 -3.03 -19.03
CA SER A 376 -4.63 -2.07 -18.85
C SER A 376 -6.01 -2.75 -19.00
N PRO A 377 -7.10 -2.14 -18.53
CA PRO A 377 -8.46 -2.59 -18.84
C PRO A 377 -8.73 -2.76 -20.34
N LEU A 378 -8.22 -1.85 -21.16
CA LEU A 378 -8.33 -1.92 -22.61
C LEU A 378 -7.60 -3.13 -23.18
N ASP A 379 -6.36 -3.39 -22.74
CA ASP A 379 -5.58 -4.54 -23.20
C ASP A 379 -6.23 -5.86 -22.76
N GLY A 380 -6.65 -5.95 -21.49
CA GLY A 380 -7.30 -7.12 -20.93
C GLY A 380 -8.59 -7.48 -21.66
N LEU A 381 -9.50 -6.51 -21.82
CA LEU A 381 -10.76 -6.73 -22.54
C LEU A 381 -10.54 -6.99 -24.04
N THR A 382 -9.63 -6.26 -24.71
CA THR A 382 -9.29 -6.51 -26.11
C THR A 382 -8.78 -7.94 -26.31
N SER A 383 -7.91 -8.41 -25.42
CA SER A 383 -7.39 -9.79 -25.47
C SER A 383 -8.48 -10.82 -25.22
N ALA A 384 -9.29 -10.64 -24.16
CA ALA A 384 -10.32 -11.61 -23.77
C ALA A 384 -11.49 -11.70 -24.77
N LEU A 385 -11.84 -10.60 -25.44
CA LEU A 385 -12.91 -10.57 -26.43
C LEU A 385 -12.49 -11.06 -27.82
N ARG A 386 -11.19 -11.02 -28.15
CA ARG A 386 -10.66 -11.48 -29.46
C ARG A 386 -11.05 -12.93 -29.76
N ASP A 387 -11.04 -13.78 -28.77
CA ASP A 387 -11.31 -15.22 -28.93
C ASP A 387 -12.80 -15.56 -28.77
N ARG A 388 -13.66 -14.56 -28.52
CA ARG A 388 -15.11 -14.69 -28.36
C ARG A 388 -15.82 -14.20 -29.64
N SER A 389 -16.41 -15.12 -30.40
CA SER A 389 -17.00 -14.80 -31.68
C SER A 389 -18.21 -13.87 -31.56
N GLY A 390 -18.19 -12.76 -32.30
CA GLY A 390 -19.29 -11.81 -32.41
C GLY A 390 -19.27 -10.64 -31.42
N ALA A 391 -18.28 -10.61 -30.48
CA ALA A 391 -18.08 -9.46 -29.61
C ALA A 391 -17.21 -8.40 -30.28
N SER A 392 -17.49 -7.13 -30.05
CA SER A 392 -16.65 -6.01 -30.49
C SER A 392 -16.46 -4.98 -29.37
N LEU A 393 -15.28 -4.38 -29.32
CA LEU A 393 -14.90 -3.35 -28.34
C LEU A 393 -14.57 -2.05 -29.05
N THR A 394 -15.17 -0.96 -28.60
CA THR A 394 -14.76 0.41 -28.98
C THR A 394 -14.25 1.14 -27.75
N TYR A 395 -13.26 2.00 -27.93
CA TYR A 395 -12.68 2.78 -26.83
C TYR A 395 -12.75 4.27 -27.15
N THR A 396 -13.11 5.09 -26.14
CA THR A 396 -12.98 6.55 -26.16
C THR A 396 -12.55 7.07 -24.79
N ILE A 397 -11.82 8.20 -24.77
CA ILE A 397 -11.30 8.81 -23.55
C ILE A 397 -12.44 9.30 -22.63
N GLY A 398 -13.48 9.92 -23.18
CA GLY A 398 -14.64 10.42 -22.45
C GLY A 398 -14.35 11.58 -21.50
N ALA A 399 -13.54 11.35 -20.47
CA ALA A 399 -13.03 12.38 -19.57
C ALA A 399 -11.58 12.06 -19.20
N ASP A 400 -10.72 13.05 -19.29
CA ASP A 400 -9.33 12.96 -18.86
C ASP A 400 -9.17 13.73 -17.53
N PRO A 401 -8.78 13.08 -16.42
CA PRO A 401 -8.48 13.75 -15.17
C PRO A 401 -7.09 14.42 -15.15
N SER A 402 -6.28 14.26 -16.21
CA SER A 402 -4.90 14.75 -16.31
C SER A 402 -4.92 16.21 -16.76
N GLU A 403 -5.02 17.14 -15.82
CA GLU A 403 -5.04 18.59 -16.10
C GLU A 403 -3.67 19.26 -15.89
N GLU A 404 -2.66 18.49 -15.46
CA GLU A 404 -1.39 19.06 -15.01
C GLU A 404 -0.18 18.26 -15.53
N LEU A 405 0.95 18.93 -15.57
CA LEU A 405 2.23 18.33 -15.90
C LEU A 405 2.62 17.23 -14.91
N THR A 406 2.87 16.02 -15.42
CA THR A 406 3.37 14.87 -14.66
C THR A 406 4.71 14.39 -15.20
N PRO A 407 5.50 13.60 -14.45
CA PRO A 407 6.70 12.97 -15.02
C PRO A 407 6.37 12.23 -16.32
N ALA A 408 7.15 12.49 -17.38
CA ALA A 408 6.95 11.92 -18.71
C ALA A 408 7.06 10.39 -18.65
N ASP A 409 5.95 9.66 -18.90
CA ASP A 409 5.89 8.20 -18.82
C ASP A 409 5.23 7.56 -20.04
N LYS A 410 4.02 8.00 -20.39
CA LYS A 410 3.17 7.37 -21.39
C LYS A 410 3.64 7.72 -22.81
N GLY A 411 4.09 6.70 -23.53
CA GLY A 411 4.66 6.85 -24.88
C GLY A 411 6.12 7.25 -24.90
N PHE A 412 6.77 7.36 -23.73
CA PHE A 412 8.19 7.66 -23.61
C PHE A 412 9.01 6.39 -23.37
N GLU A 413 10.16 6.29 -24.03
CA GLU A 413 11.25 5.36 -23.75
C GLU A 413 12.47 6.19 -23.35
N LEU A 414 12.76 6.26 -22.04
CA LEU A 414 13.72 7.20 -21.48
C LEU A 414 14.90 6.49 -20.84
N ARG A 415 16.05 7.17 -20.88
CA ARG A 415 17.26 6.81 -20.14
C ARG A 415 17.94 8.05 -19.58
N ALA A 416 18.69 7.85 -18.51
CA ALA A 416 19.60 8.86 -17.98
C ALA A 416 21.02 8.59 -18.49
N VAL A 417 21.71 9.63 -18.94
CA VAL A 417 23.12 9.62 -19.36
C VAL A 417 23.89 10.60 -18.48
N CYS A 418 24.78 10.10 -17.65
CA CYS A 418 25.63 10.88 -16.77
C CYS A 418 26.96 11.22 -17.47
N ARG A 419 27.36 12.50 -17.42
CA ARG A 419 28.60 12.95 -18.04
C ARG A 419 29.49 13.70 -17.04
N ASP A 420 30.80 13.56 -17.21
CA ASP A 420 31.79 14.35 -16.47
C ASP A 420 31.97 15.76 -17.07
N ALA A 421 32.83 16.56 -16.44
CA ALA A 421 33.13 17.94 -16.88
C ALA A 421 33.79 18.02 -18.29
N SER A 422 34.32 16.91 -18.81
CA SER A 422 34.86 16.83 -20.18
C SER A 422 33.78 16.45 -21.21
N GLY A 423 32.58 16.09 -20.76
CA GLY A 423 31.48 15.57 -21.57
C GLY A 423 31.52 14.07 -21.82
N ALA A 424 32.47 13.33 -21.22
CA ALA A 424 32.55 11.88 -21.36
C ALA A 424 31.45 11.20 -20.52
N VAL A 425 30.85 10.13 -21.07
CA VAL A 425 29.85 9.34 -20.36
C VAL A 425 30.51 8.57 -19.23
N VAL A 426 30.03 8.74 -17.99
CA VAL A 426 30.51 8.08 -16.78
C VAL A 426 29.50 7.09 -16.20
N GLY A 427 28.25 7.09 -16.70
CA GLY A 427 27.21 6.13 -16.33
C GLY A 427 25.96 6.35 -17.15
N GLU A 428 25.16 5.30 -17.31
CA GLU A 428 23.83 5.35 -17.95
C GLU A 428 22.90 4.32 -17.35
N GLY A 429 21.59 4.55 -17.43
CA GLY A 429 20.56 3.62 -16.95
C GLY A 429 19.19 3.95 -17.54
N THR A 430 18.34 2.94 -17.69
CA THR A 430 16.96 3.10 -18.11
C THR A 430 16.12 3.78 -17.04
N LEU A 431 15.27 4.70 -17.42
CA LEU A 431 14.34 5.38 -16.54
C LEU A 431 12.91 4.87 -16.76
N PRO A 432 12.14 4.61 -15.70
CA PRO A 432 10.74 4.20 -15.81
C PRO A 432 9.83 5.37 -16.21
N SER A 433 10.28 6.60 -15.97
CA SER A 433 9.59 7.84 -16.35
C SER A 433 10.61 8.97 -16.48
N GLY A 434 10.17 10.18 -16.78
CA GLY A 434 10.99 11.39 -16.78
C GLY A 434 11.54 11.80 -15.41
N GLN A 435 11.24 11.07 -14.34
CA GLN A 435 11.72 11.36 -12.99
C GLN A 435 13.07 10.72 -12.73
N VAL A 436 14.02 11.54 -12.32
CA VAL A 436 15.29 11.15 -11.71
C VAL A 436 15.16 11.37 -10.20
N GLN A 437 15.34 10.31 -9.43
CA GLN A 437 15.31 10.34 -7.98
C GLN A 437 16.41 9.42 -7.45
N TRP A 438 17.61 9.96 -7.35
CA TRP A 438 18.79 9.24 -6.85
C TRP A 438 19.19 9.77 -5.49
N ILE A 439 19.21 8.89 -4.52
CA ILE A 439 19.50 9.21 -3.12
C ILE A 439 20.58 8.24 -2.61
N GLY A 440 21.64 8.77 -2.03
CA GLY A 440 22.77 7.95 -1.57
C GLY A 440 23.49 7.29 -2.75
N ASP A 441 23.67 5.98 -2.72
CA ASP A 441 24.40 5.21 -3.76
C ASP A 441 23.52 4.73 -4.91
N ASP A 442 22.30 5.25 -5.03
CA ASP A 442 21.32 4.91 -6.09
C ASP A 442 21.67 5.57 -7.43
N LEU A 443 22.90 5.42 -7.89
CA LEU A 443 23.38 5.96 -9.15
C LEU A 443 23.52 4.89 -10.23
N PRO A 444 23.40 5.24 -11.53
CA PRO A 444 23.78 4.35 -12.61
C PRO A 444 25.22 3.84 -12.45
N ALA A 445 25.46 2.60 -12.89
CA ALA A 445 26.76 1.97 -12.77
C ALA A 445 27.87 2.83 -13.42
N GLY A 446 28.94 3.14 -12.65
CA GLY A 446 30.06 3.98 -13.06
C GLY A 446 29.91 5.47 -12.77
N ALA A 447 28.71 5.95 -12.45
CA ALA A 447 28.48 7.32 -12.03
C ALA A 447 28.87 7.52 -10.55
N SER A 448 29.37 8.72 -10.21
CA SER A 448 29.55 9.16 -8.82
C SER A 448 29.26 10.65 -8.68
N TYR A 449 28.85 11.09 -7.50
CA TYR A 449 28.57 12.50 -7.21
C TYR A 449 29.81 13.40 -7.38
N GLU A 450 31.02 12.84 -7.21
CA GLU A 450 32.28 13.56 -7.33
C GLU A 450 32.70 13.78 -8.79
N THR A 451 32.25 12.92 -9.71
CA THR A 451 32.68 12.97 -11.12
C THR A 451 31.61 13.50 -12.06
N MET A 452 30.35 13.37 -11.71
CA MET A 452 29.22 13.80 -12.52
C MET A 452 29.12 15.34 -12.60
N ALA A 453 29.11 15.90 -13.82
CA ALA A 453 28.87 17.31 -14.06
C ALA A 453 27.49 17.59 -14.65
N SER A 454 26.92 16.64 -15.40
CA SER A 454 25.57 16.77 -15.95
C SER A 454 24.87 15.42 -16.06
N ILE A 455 23.55 15.46 -16.05
CA ILE A 455 22.65 14.32 -16.30
C ILE A 455 21.72 14.71 -17.43
N GLU A 456 21.64 13.88 -18.47
CA GLU A 456 20.72 14.04 -19.57
C GLU A 456 19.66 12.93 -19.50
N VAL A 457 18.39 13.29 -19.22
CA VAL A 457 17.24 12.43 -19.46
C VAL A 457 16.92 12.53 -20.95
N THR A 458 17.09 11.45 -21.69
CA THR A 458 16.93 11.46 -23.15
C THR A 458 16.24 10.19 -23.64
N GLY A 459 15.54 10.29 -24.76
CA GLY A 459 14.87 9.17 -25.39
C GLY A 459 13.87 9.56 -26.44
N THR A 460 13.01 8.60 -26.79
CA THR A 460 12.00 8.77 -27.82
C THR A 460 10.63 8.90 -27.20
N PHE A 461 9.86 9.86 -27.65
CA PHE A 461 8.44 10.01 -27.34
C PHE A 461 7.61 9.64 -28.57
N LEU A 462 6.66 8.73 -28.40
CA LEU A 462 5.65 8.38 -29.40
C LEU A 462 4.31 9.03 -29.00
N PRO A 463 3.94 10.19 -29.59
CA PRO A 463 2.69 10.86 -29.27
C PRO A 463 1.48 9.95 -29.52
N ARG A 464 0.56 9.91 -28.59
CA ARG A 464 -0.67 9.09 -28.66
C ARG A 464 -1.87 9.87 -29.19
N GLU A 465 -1.70 11.17 -29.42
CA GLU A 465 -2.72 12.10 -29.88
C GLU A 465 -2.07 13.24 -30.71
N ASN A 466 -2.79 13.74 -31.71
CA ASN A 466 -2.39 14.93 -32.42
C ASN A 466 -2.66 16.18 -31.60
N GLY A 467 -1.76 17.15 -31.62
CA GLY A 467 -2.03 18.45 -31.02
C GLY A 467 -0.84 19.09 -30.31
N GLU A 468 -1.13 20.05 -29.50
CA GLU A 468 -0.14 20.80 -28.73
C GLU A 468 0.18 20.10 -27.41
N HIS A 469 1.40 19.57 -27.32
CA HIS A 469 1.94 18.90 -26.14
C HIS A 469 2.73 19.90 -25.32
N ALA A 470 2.47 19.98 -24.01
CA ALA A 470 3.26 20.78 -23.08
C ALA A 470 4.39 19.94 -22.45
N PHE A 471 5.58 20.53 -22.43
CA PHE A 471 6.76 19.99 -21.78
C PHE A 471 7.20 20.89 -20.65
N GLY A 472 7.68 20.32 -19.58
CA GLY A 472 8.06 21.06 -18.38
C GLY A 472 9.22 20.46 -17.62
N THR A 473 9.57 21.14 -16.52
CA THR A 473 10.62 20.71 -15.60
C THR A 473 10.13 20.77 -14.16
N ARG A 474 10.67 19.88 -13.32
CA ARG A 474 10.63 19.97 -11.89
C ARG A 474 12.05 19.74 -11.36
N GLY A 475 12.45 20.45 -10.31
CA GLY A 475 13.80 20.37 -9.74
C GLY A 475 14.41 21.75 -9.59
N LEU A 476 15.46 21.87 -8.75
CA LEU A 476 16.20 23.12 -8.56
C LEU A 476 17.55 23.06 -9.27
N GLY A 477 17.87 24.04 -10.11
CA GLY A 477 19.12 24.10 -10.86
C GLY A 477 18.95 24.51 -12.30
N ALA A 478 20.03 24.38 -13.08
CA ALA A 478 20.08 24.74 -14.47
C ALA A 478 19.67 23.59 -15.40
N PHE A 479 18.78 23.87 -16.33
CA PHE A 479 18.22 22.90 -17.27
C PHE A 479 18.29 23.38 -18.71
N THR A 480 18.42 22.43 -19.64
CA THR A 480 18.23 22.64 -21.08
C THR A 480 17.25 21.58 -21.58
N LEU A 481 16.11 22.00 -22.14
CA LEU A 481 15.07 21.14 -22.69
C LEU A 481 15.08 21.20 -24.20
N ALA A 482 15.15 20.04 -24.89
CA ALA A 482 15.06 19.95 -26.33
C ALA A 482 13.96 18.95 -26.77
N VAL A 483 13.24 19.26 -27.84
CA VAL A 483 12.21 18.43 -28.44
C VAL A 483 12.40 18.44 -29.96
N GLY A 484 12.44 17.27 -30.59
CA GLY A 484 12.70 17.15 -32.03
C GLY A 484 14.09 17.64 -32.47
N GLY A 485 15.08 17.63 -31.54
CA GLY A 485 16.44 18.11 -31.81
C GLY A 485 16.61 19.63 -31.69
N GLU A 486 15.56 20.37 -31.40
CA GLU A 486 15.61 21.81 -31.16
C GLU A 486 15.52 22.14 -29.67
N THR A 487 16.41 23.05 -29.18
CA THR A 487 16.29 23.57 -27.82
C THR A 487 15.06 24.46 -27.71
N VAL A 488 14.06 23.99 -26.94
CA VAL A 488 12.79 24.71 -26.75
C VAL A 488 12.81 25.58 -25.49
N TRP A 489 13.71 25.30 -24.54
CA TRP A 489 13.91 26.10 -23.33
C TRP A 489 15.27 25.85 -22.70
N GLU A 490 15.88 26.92 -22.15
CA GLU A 490 17.08 26.85 -21.32
C GLU A 490 16.96 27.88 -20.19
N GLY A 491 17.31 27.50 -18.96
CA GLY A 491 17.23 28.42 -17.83
C GLY A 491 17.54 27.76 -16.49
N VAL A 492 17.42 28.55 -15.44
CA VAL A 492 17.61 28.11 -14.05
C VAL A 492 16.27 28.13 -13.34
N GLN A 493 15.93 27.05 -12.63
CA GLN A 493 14.82 27.00 -11.69
C GLN A 493 15.38 27.19 -10.29
N GLU A 494 15.03 28.31 -9.67
CA GLU A 494 15.44 28.66 -8.30
C GLU A 494 14.36 28.22 -7.30
N MET A 495 14.73 28.15 -6.01
CA MET A 495 13.80 27.93 -4.93
C MET A 495 12.77 29.07 -4.88
N GLY A 496 11.49 28.74 -4.97
CA GLY A 496 10.41 29.70 -4.88
C GLY A 496 9.98 29.97 -3.43
N ASN A 497 8.99 30.85 -3.28
CA ASN A 497 8.31 31.11 -1.99
C ASN A 497 7.00 30.28 -1.91
N GLU A 498 7.02 29.06 -2.37
CA GLU A 498 5.86 28.16 -2.34
C GLU A 498 5.44 27.90 -0.89
N ALA A 499 4.11 27.83 -0.69
CA ALA A 499 3.54 27.53 0.63
C ALA A 499 3.75 26.05 1.02
N ASP A 500 3.98 25.17 0.03
CA ASP A 500 4.27 23.77 0.24
C ASP A 500 5.79 23.58 0.49
N PRO A 501 6.20 23.11 1.69
CA PRO A 501 7.60 22.87 1.99
C PRO A 501 8.26 21.85 1.06
N PHE A 502 7.50 20.90 0.53
CA PHE A 502 7.99 19.89 -0.40
C PHE A 502 8.28 20.50 -1.79
N GLU A 503 7.36 21.33 -2.31
CA GLU A 503 7.59 22.07 -3.54
C GLU A 503 8.70 23.11 -3.41
N ALA A 504 8.81 23.77 -2.26
CA ALA A 504 9.89 24.69 -1.96
C ALA A 504 11.28 24.01 -2.01
N PHE A 505 11.35 22.74 -1.56
CA PHE A 505 12.62 21.99 -1.53
C PHE A 505 12.93 21.30 -2.87
N PHE A 506 11.92 20.68 -3.52
CA PHE A 506 12.11 19.90 -4.74
C PHE A 506 11.81 20.68 -6.04
N GLY A 507 11.32 21.89 -5.95
CA GLY A 507 10.88 22.72 -7.06
C GLY A 507 9.44 22.39 -7.52
N ALA A 508 8.66 23.43 -7.79
CA ALA A 508 7.34 23.27 -8.36
C ALA A 508 7.38 22.79 -9.82
N PRO A 509 6.39 21.98 -10.27
CA PRO A 509 6.22 21.67 -11.68
C PRO A 509 6.06 22.97 -12.48
N SER A 510 6.84 23.12 -13.56
CA SER A 510 6.83 24.34 -14.36
C SER A 510 6.75 24.01 -15.86
N GLU A 511 5.74 24.53 -16.53
CA GLU A 511 5.65 24.44 -17.99
C GLU A 511 6.75 25.30 -18.64
N ARG A 512 7.42 24.75 -19.67
CA ARG A 512 8.55 25.40 -20.33
C ARG A 512 8.29 25.66 -21.81
N ALA A 513 7.62 24.73 -22.49
CA ALA A 513 7.36 24.83 -23.92
C ALA A 513 6.10 24.07 -24.31
N ARG A 514 5.48 24.53 -25.40
CA ARG A 514 4.43 23.79 -26.09
C ARG A 514 4.88 23.50 -27.53
N VAL A 515 4.71 22.26 -27.96
CA VAL A 515 5.13 21.78 -29.27
C VAL A 515 3.98 21.00 -29.92
N THR A 516 3.63 21.35 -31.15
CA THR A 516 2.63 20.62 -31.94
C THR A 516 3.24 19.34 -32.48
N LEU A 517 2.69 18.17 -32.10
CA LEU A 517 3.16 16.85 -32.51
C LEU A 517 2.05 16.07 -33.20
N THR A 518 2.45 15.08 -34.02
CA THR A 518 1.57 14.20 -34.77
C THR A 518 1.53 12.83 -34.09
N GLU A 519 0.33 12.26 -33.90
CA GLU A 519 0.14 10.91 -33.36
C GLU A 519 0.93 9.88 -34.17
N GLY A 520 1.65 8.99 -33.47
CA GLY A 520 2.43 7.90 -34.04
C GLY A 520 3.74 8.31 -34.73
N GLU A 521 4.10 9.60 -34.77
CA GLU A 521 5.39 10.07 -35.28
C GLU A 521 6.40 10.18 -34.10
N PRO A 522 7.46 9.34 -34.05
CA PRO A 522 8.41 9.37 -32.94
C PRO A 522 9.22 10.69 -32.93
N VAL A 523 9.40 11.24 -31.74
CA VAL A 523 10.11 12.50 -31.50
C VAL A 523 11.19 12.30 -30.46
N GLU A 524 12.42 12.74 -30.73
CA GLU A 524 13.51 12.78 -29.76
C GLU A 524 13.25 13.87 -28.71
N VAL A 525 13.38 13.52 -27.43
CA VAL A 525 13.23 14.45 -26.31
C VAL A 525 14.44 14.33 -25.38
N SER A 526 14.96 15.46 -24.92
CA SER A 526 16.00 15.47 -23.91
C SER A 526 15.85 16.62 -22.90
N LEU A 527 16.17 16.32 -21.65
CA LEU A 527 16.32 17.29 -20.57
C LEU A 527 17.69 17.14 -19.94
N THR A 528 18.56 18.12 -20.12
CA THR A 528 19.90 18.17 -19.49
C THR A 528 19.83 18.96 -18.21
N PHE A 529 20.29 18.38 -17.11
CA PHE A 529 20.41 18.99 -15.80
C PHE A 529 21.90 19.16 -15.46
N GLN A 530 22.29 20.36 -15.01
CA GLN A 530 23.64 20.62 -14.50
C GLN A 530 23.69 20.23 -13.02
N VAL A 531 24.53 19.26 -12.68
CA VAL A 531 24.63 18.72 -11.31
C VAL A 531 25.30 19.75 -10.41
N PRO A 532 24.62 20.22 -9.34
CA PRO A 532 25.26 21.08 -8.34
C PRO A 532 26.24 20.25 -7.48
N ASP A 533 27.15 20.93 -6.78
CA ASP A 533 27.99 20.25 -5.80
C ASP A 533 27.16 19.82 -4.58
N VAL A 534 26.83 18.55 -4.51
CA VAL A 534 26.09 17.92 -3.41
C VAL A 534 27.01 17.11 -2.48
N THR A 535 28.32 17.12 -2.71
CA THR A 535 29.29 16.28 -1.97
C THR A 535 29.39 16.63 -0.49
N ALA A 536 29.09 17.89 -0.13
CA ALA A 536 29.10 18.40 1.25
C ALA A 536 27.77 18.16 2.00
N LEU A 537 26.72 17.67 1.32
CA LEU A 537 25.43 17.42 1.96
C LEU A 537 25.48 16.13 2.80
N PRO A 538 24.83 16.11 3.97
CA PRO A 538 24.75 14.92 4.83
C PRO A 538 24.14 13.72 4.08
N LEU A 539 23.12 13.95 3.27
CA LEU A 539 22.52 12.99 2.36
C LEU A 539 22.69 13.52 0.93
N LYS A 540 23.46 12.80 0.12
CA LYS A 540 23.63 13.14 -1.30
C LYS A 540 22.37 12.73 -2.04
N ALA A 541 21.73 13.68 -2.72
CA ALA A 541 20.52 13.44 -3.51
C ALA A 541 20.49 14.28 -4.77
N ILE A 542 19.98 13.70 -5.85
CA ILE A 542 19.67 14.41 -7.09
C ILE A 542 18.22 14.06 -7.44
N MET A 543 17.39 15.10 -7.51
CA MET A 543 15.97 14.96 -7.80
C MET A 543 15.53 16.01 -8.79
N PHE A 544 15.05 15.58 -9.96
CA PHE A 544 14.46 16.45 -10.97
C PHE A 544 13.59 15.62 -11.91
N SER A 545 12.75 16.28 -12.73
CA SER A 545 11.90 15.56 -13.69
C SER A 545 11.79 16.30 -15.01
N LEU A 546 11.80 15.54 -16.10
CA LEU A 546 11.17 15.90 -17.35
C LEU A 546 9.67 15.69 -17.22
N LEU A 547 8.88 16.74 -17.40
CA LEU A 547 7.42 16.69 -17.28
C LEU A 547 6.77 16.76 -18.66
N HIS A 548 5.60 16.15 -18.77
CA HIS A 548 4.77 16.18 -19.98
C HIS A 548 3.29 16.30 -19.63
N LEU A 549 2.55 17.00 -20.49
CA LEU A 549 1.10 17.02 -20.53
C LEU A 549 0.65 16.90 -21.98
N GLY A 550 -0.22 15.93 -22.27
CA GLY A 550 -0.79 15.72 -23.60
C GLY A 550 -1.70 16.86 -24.05
N PRO A 551 -2.16 16.84 -25.31
CA PRO A 551 -3.10 17.83 -25.84
C PRO A 551 -4.35 17.88 -24.98
N GLN A 552 -4.74 19.07 -24.56
CA GLN A 552 -5.96 19.28 -23.81
C GLN A 552 -7.13 19.48 -24.77
N ARG A 553 -8.11 18.57 -24.71
CA ARG A 553 -9.36 18.66 -25.47
C ARG A 553 -10.47 19.17 -24.57
N GLU A 554 -11.44 19.86 -25.16
CA GLU A 554 -12.61 20.32 -24.42
C GLU A 554 -13.38 19.12 -23.83
N ALA A 555 -13.61 19.14 -22.52
CA ALA A 555 -14.24 18.01 -21.80
C ALA A 555 -15.64 17.69 -22.35
N ASP A 556 -16.41 18.70 -22.77
CA ASP A 556 -17.74 18.52 -23.36
C ASP A 556 -17.68 17.76 -24.71
N GLU A 557 -16.62 17.95 -25.51
CA GLU A 557 -16.42 17.19 -26.76
C GLU A 557 -16.08 15.73 -26.46
N LEU A 558 -15.18 15.49 -25.53
CA LEU A 558 -14.81 14.12 -25.10
C LEU A 558 -16.02 13.35 -24.55
N ILE A 559 -16.82 14.00 -23.71
CA ILE A 559 -18.04 13.40 -23.16
C ILE A 559 -19.06 13.12 -24.27
N ALA A 560 -19.22 14.04 -25.25
CA ALA A 560 -20.13 13.82 -26.36
C ALA A 560 -19.73 12.62 -27.22
N GLU A 561 -18.43 12.44 -27.54
CA GLU A 561 -17.93 11.25 -28.24
C GLU A 561 -18.22 9.96 -27.45
N ALA A 562 -18.00 9.96 -26.13
CA ALA A 562 -18.28 8.81 -25.27
C ALA A 562 -19.79 8.47 -25.23
N VAL A 563 -20.65 9.47 -25.19
CA VAL A 563 -22.12 9.32 -25.25
C VAL A 563 -22.55 8.68 -26.57
N GLU A 564 -22.00 9.09 -27.69
CA GLU A 564 -22.31 8.46 -28.98
C GLU A 564 -21.81 7.00 -29.04
N ALA A 565 -20.61 6.72 -28.54
CA ALA A 565 -20.11 5.35 -28.44
C ALA A 565 -21.00 4.48 -27.51
N ALA A 566 -21.42 5.01 -26.38
CA ALA A 566 -22.29 4.34 -25.43
C ALA A 566 -23.69 4.07 -26.02
N ARG A 567 -24.24 5.00 -26.80
CA ARG A 567 -25.55 4.84 -27.46
C ARG A 567 -25.53 3.76 -28.53
N ALA A 568 -24.38 3.56 -29.18
CA ALA A 568 -24.21 2.56 -30.23
C ALA A 568 -23.87 1.16 -29.70
N ALA A 569 -23.58 1.03 -28.40
CA ALA A 569 -23.17 -0.22 -27.78
C ALA A 569 -24.29 -0.88 -26.97
N ASP A 570 -24.25 -2.21 -26.86
CA ASP A 570 -25.16 -2.98 -26.00
C ASP A 570 -24.81 -2.77 -24.51
N THR A 571 -23.51 -2.60 -24.20
CA THR A 571 -23.00 -2.33 -22.85
C THR A 571 -21.99 -1.19 -22.88
N ALA A 572 -22.10 -0.28 -21.92
CA ALA A 572 -21.11 0.76 -21.68
C ALA A 572 -20.34 0.48 -20.38
N ILE A 573 -19.01 0.40 -20.48
CA ILE A 573 -18.12 0.26 -19.31
C ILE A 573 -17.37 1.57 -19.14
N VAL A 574 -17.61 2.28 -18.05
CA VAL A 574 -16.92 3.54 -17.72
C VAL A 574 -15.90 3.29 -16.65
N VAL A 575 -14.63 3.56 -16.93
CA VAL A 575 -13.54 3.45 -15.98
C VAL A 575 -13.20 4.84 -15.45
N VAL A 576 -13.40 5.04 -14.14
CA VAL A 576 -13.07 6.28 -13.41
C VAL A 576 -11.93 6.03 -12.44
N ALA A 577 -11.07 7.02 -12.21
CA ALA A 577 -9.89 6.85 -11.38
C ALA A 577 -9.51 8.10 -10.60
N THR A 578 -8.82 7.89 -9.47
CA THR A 578 -8.03 8.92 -8.82
C THR A 578 -6.69 9.11 -9.51
N THR A 579 -6.02 10.23 -9.25
CA THR A 579 -4.66 10.51 -9.72
C THR A 579 -3.67 10.55 -8.56
N GLU A 580 -2.38 10.56 -8.84
CA GLU A 580 -1.34 10.66 -7.81
C GLU A 580 -1.43 11.96 -7.00
N ARG A 581 -2.04 13.01 -7.56
CA ARG A 581 -2.31 14.26 -6.85
C ARG A 581 -3.50 14.20 -5.92
N VAL A 582 -4.37 13.22 -6.07
CA VAL A 582 -5.51 13.00 -5.17
C VAL A 582 -5.10 12.18 -3.96
N GLU A 583 -4.31 11.12 -4.17
CA GLU A 583 -3.84 10.24 -3.11
C GLU A 583 -2.43 9.73 -3.41
N SER A 584 -1.50 9.94 -2.50
CA SER A 584 -0.11 9.50 -2.54
C SER A 584 0.52 9.62 -1.16
N GLU A 585 1.75 9.16 -1.00
CA GLU A 585 2.57 9.46 0.17
C GLU A 585 2.96 10.94 0.20
N GLY A 586 3.00 11.52 1.41
CA GLY A 586 3.48 12.87 1.71
C GLY A 586 2.39 13.91 1.88
N PHE A 587 1.13 13.62 1.57
CA PHE A 587 0.00 14.53 1.79
C PHE A 587 -1.31 13.76 1.98
N ASP A 588 -2.26 14.38 2.66
CA ASP A 588 -3.63 13.90 2.80
C ASP A 588 -4.56 14.55 1.79
N ARG A 589 -5.65 13.87 1.47
CA ARG A 589 -6.69 14.33 0.56
C ARG A 589 -7.46 15.52 1.16
N LYS A 590 -8.00 16.38 0.29
CA LYS A 590 -8.84 17.51 0.69
C LYS A 590 -10.34 17.16 0.75
N ASP A 591 -10.74 16.23 -0.10
CA ASP A 591 -12.11 15.75 -0.27
C ASP A 591 -12.13 14.33 -0.84
N LEU A 592 -13.32 13.83 -1.17
CA LEU A 592 -13.51 12.49 -1.77
C LEU A 592 -14.02 12.57 -3.21
N ALA A 593 -13.93 13.70 -3.89
CA ALA A 593 -14.37 13.85 -5.27
C ALA A 593 -13.45 13.10 -6.24
N LEU A 594 -14.04 12.58 -7.30
CA LEU A 594 -13.27 12.17 -8.47
C LEU A 594 -12.70 13.40 -9.19
N PRO A 595 -11.43 13.38 -9.63
CA PRO A 595 -10.83 14.53 -10.29
C PRO A 595 -11.44 14.77 -11.70
N GLY A 596 -11.47 16.03 -12.13
CA GLY A 596 -11.95 16.44 -13.44
C GLY A 596 -13.46 16.23 -13.62
N ARG A 597 -13.88 15.90 -14.84
CA ARG A 597 -15.29 15.76 -15.25
C ARG A 597 -15.79 14.31 -15.30
N GLN A 598 -15.18 13.40 -14.52
CA GLN A 598 -15.51 11.96 -14.55
C GLN A 598 -16.97 11.68 -14.08
N ASP A 599 -17.47 12.39 -13.07
CA ASP A 599 -18.86 12.26 -12.63
C ASP A 599 -19.87 12.67 -13.73
N ASP A 600 -19.53 13.70 -14.50
CA ASP A 600 -20.38 14.14 -15.62
C ASP A 600 -20.38 13.10 -16.76
N LEU A 601 -19.22 12.50 -17.03
CA LEU A 601 -19.11 11.40 -18.00
C LEU A 601 -20.04 10.23 -17.60
N VAL A 602 -19.97 9.77 -16.35
CA VAL A 602 -20.80 8.64 -15.88
C VAL A 602 -22.28 8.97 -16.05
N ARG A 603 -22.75 10.14 -15.60
CA ARG A 603 -24.15 10.54 -15.74
C ARG A 603 -24.60 10.65 -17.20
N ALA A 604 -23.76 11.24 -18.06
CA ALA A 604 -24.09 11.40 -19.47
C ALA A 604 -24.20 10.04 -20.18
N VAL A 605 -23.35 9.10 -19.85
CA VAL A 605 -23.36 7.73 -20.39
C VAL A 605 -24.58 6.96 -19.85
N ALA A 606 -24.83 7.00 -18.55
CA ALA A 606 -25.97 6.32 -17.92
C ALA A 606 -27.33 6.81 -18.47
N ALA A 607 -27.42 8.08 -18.81
CA ALA A 607 -28.63 8.66 -19.40
C ALA A 607 -28.99 8.08 -20.79
N VAL A 608 -28.04 7.49 -21.52
CA VAL A 608 -28.23 6.96 -22.88
C VAL A 608 -28.09 5.45 -22.98
N ASN A 609 -27.41 4.81 -22.03
CA ASN A 609 -27.24 3.36 -21.99
C ASN A 609 -27.59 2.81 -20.59
N PRO A 610 -28.75 2.13 -20.45
CA PRO A 610 -29.19 1.57 -19.17
C PRO A 610 -28.29 0.41 -18.68
N HIS A 611 -27.50 -0.20 -19.57
CA HIS A 611 -26.52 -1.22 -19.21
C HIS A 611 -25.13 -0.57 -19.03
N THR A 612 -25.09 0.42 -18.14
CA THR A 612 -23.84 1.09 -17.78
C THR A 612 -23.24 0.42 -16.56
N VAL A 613 -22.00 -0.05 -16.71
CA VAL A 613 -21.13 -0.61 -15.68
C VAL A 613 -20.05 0.40 -15.38
N VAL A 614 -19.85 0.78 -14.11
CA VAL A 614 -18.77 1.67 -13.71
C VAL A 614 -17.70 0.90 -12.95
N VAL A 615 -16.46 1.04 -13.40
CA VAL A 615 -15.26 0.51 -12.76
C VAL A 615 -14.54 1.66 -12.08
N VAL A 616 -14.33 1.55 -10.76
CA VAL A 616 -13.68 2.59 -9.95
C VAL A 616 -12.27 2.15 -9.59
N ASN A 617 -11.28 2.83 -10.14
CA ASN A 617 -9.85 2.61 -9.91
C ASN A 617 -9.32 3.68 -8.94
N ALA A 618 -9.47 3.43 -7.64
CA ALA A 618 -9.07 4.32 -6.55
C ALA A 618 -8.52 3.51 -5.38
N GLY A 619 -7.48 4.01 -4.72
CA GLY A 619 -6.84 3.32 -3.58
C GLY A 619 -7.62 3.43 -2.27
N SER A 620 -8.55 4.40 -2.18
CA SER A 620 -9.38 4.69 -1.02
C SER A 620 -10.78 5.16 -1.44
N PRO A 621 -11.74 5.32 -0.53
CA PRO A 621 -13.10 5.73 -0.87
C PRO A 621 -13.16 7.06 -1.62
N VAL A 622 -14.04 7.11 -2.62
CA VAL A 622 -14.44 8.32 -3.35
C VAL A 622 -15.95 8.46 -3.31
N GLU A 623 -16.46 9.69 -3.45
CA GLU A 623 -17.90 9.91 -3.62
C GLU A 623 -18.37 9.33 -4.95
N LEU A 624 -19.51 8.65 -4.94
CA LEU A 624 -20.17 8.06 -6.10
C LEU A 624 -21.60 8.62 -6.23
N PRO A 625 -21.76 9.90 -6.60
CA PRO A 625 -23.07 10.56 -6.57
C PRO A 625 -24.08 9.98 -7.57
N TRP A 626 -23.61 9.28 -8.56
CA TRP A 626 -24.35 8.61 -9.64
C TRP A 626 -24.59 7.10 -9.37
N ARG A 627 -24.16 6.56 -8.23
CA ARG A 627 -24.20 5.10 -7.96
C ARG A 627 -25.58 4.46 -8.15
N ASP A 628 -26.66 5.20 -7.91
CA ASP A 628 -28.02 4.71 -8.06
C ASP A 628 -28.57 4.88 -9.50
N GLU A 629 -27.80 5.50 -10.41
CA GLU A 629 -28.15 5.78 -11.79
C GLU A 629 -27.55 4.75 -12.77
N VAL A 630 -26.66 3.86 -12.31
CA VAL A 630 -25.95 2.86 -13.13
C VAL A 630 -26.31 1.43 -12.74
N ALA A 631 -26.16 0.48 -13.68
CA ALA A 631 -26.55 -0.90 -13.47
C ALA A 631 -25.59 -1.66 -12.56
N ALA A 632 -24.28 -1.44 -12.67
CA ALA A 632 -23.29 -2.06 -11.81
C ALA A 632 -22.15 -1.12 -11.45
N VAL A 633 -21.55 -1.35 -10.27
CA VAL A 633 -20.36 -0.64 -9.78
C VAL A 633 -19.36 -1.66 -9.24
N LEU A 634 -18.17 -1.68 -9.83
CA LEU A 634 -17.06 -2.56 -9.47
C LEU A 634 -15.86 -1.72 -9.01
N LEU A 635 -15.39 -1.94 -7.79
CA LEU A 635 -14.20 -1.28 -7.24
C LEU A 635 -12.98 -2.18 -7.49
N THR A 636 -11.92 -1.64 -8.07
CA THR A 636 -10.71 -2.39 -8.43
C THR A 636 -9.49 -2.01 -7.61
N TRP A 637 -9.59 -1.01 -6.76
CA TRP A 637 -8.47 -0.45 -6.00
C TRP A 637 -7.32 -0.02 -6.92
N PHE A 638 -6.06 -0.17 -6.50
CA PHE A 638 -4.91 -0.21 -7.38
C PHE A 638 -4.58 -1.69 -7.61
N PRO A 639 -4.89 -2.23 -8.79
CA PRO A 639 -5.00 -3.68 -8.98
C PRO A 639 -3.68 -4.40 -9.29
N GLY A 640 -2.55 -3.69 -9.31
CA GLY A 640 -1.28 -4.27 -9.74
C GLY A 640 -1.18 -4.50 -11.25
N GLN A 641 -0.07 -5.11 -11.67
CA GLN A 641 0.28 -5.23 -13.10
C GLN A 641 -0.70 -6.04 -13.95
N GLU A 642 -1.41 -7.00 -13.37
CA GLU A 642 -2.35 -7.90 -14.08
C GLU A 642 -3.80 -7.43 -13.94
N GLY A 643 -4.02 -6.20 -13.45
CA GLY A 643 -5.35 -5.67 -13.14
C GLY A 643 -6.34 -5.71 -14.31
N GLY A 644 -5.89 -5.38 -15.52
CA GLY A 644 -6.75 -5.41 -16.71
C GLY A 644 -7.15 -6.82 -17.13
N ALA A 645 -6.24 -7.79 -16.99
CA ALA A 645 -6.55 -9.20 -17.26
C ALA A 645 -7.56 -9.75 -16.25
N ALA A 646 -7.36 -9.46 -14.96
CA ALA A 646 -8.28 -9.82 -13.88
C ALA A 646 -9.66 -9.15 -14.05
N LEU A 647 -9.68 -7.89 -14.49
CA LEU A 647 -10.92 -7.17 -14.77
C LEU A 647 -11.71 -7.82 -15.90
N ALA A 648 -11.04 -8.24 -16.97
CA ALA A 648 -11.69 -8.97 -18.06
C ALA A 648 -12.31 -10.30 -17.58
N ASP A 649 -11.58 -11.08 -16.75
CA ASP A 649 -12.10 -12.33 -16.17
C ASP A 649 -13.37 -12.10 -15.35
N VAL A 650 -13.35 -11.07 -14.50
CA VAL A 650 -14.50 -10.74 -13.65
C VAL A 650 -15.67 -10.25 -14.49
N LEU A 651 -15.46 -9.26 -15.37
CA LEU A 651 -16.56 -8.72 -16.19
C LEU A 651 -17.21 -9.78 -17.09
N LEU A 652 -16.42 -10.73 -17.60
CA LEU A 652 -16.90 -11.77 -18.50
C LEU A 652 -17.34 -13.05 -17.77
N GLY A 653 -17.20 -13.09 -16.44
CA GLY A 653 -17.68 -14.20 -15.60
C GLY A 653 -16.82 -15.45 -15.64
N ASP A 654 -15.57 -15.36 -16.09
CA ASP A 654 -14.59 -16.45 -15.99
C ASP A 654 -14.18 -16.68 -14.52
N THR A 655 -14.21 -15.60 -13.74
CA THR A 655 -14.02 -15.58 -12.28
C THR A 655 -15.07 -14.65 -11.67
N GLU A 656 -15.60 -14.98 -10.48
CA GLU A 656 -16.44 -14.03 -9.75
C GLU A 656 -15.61 -12.97 -9.00
N PRO A 657 -16.16 -11.77 -8.74
CA PRO A 657 -15.57 -10.81 -7.83
C PRO A 657 -15.58 -11.37 -6.41
N GLY A 658 -14.40 -11.56 -5.82
CA GLY A 658 -14.27 -12.22 -4.51
C GLY A 658 -14.25 -11.28 -3.32
N GLY A 659 -14.19 -9.97 -3.56
CA GLY A 659 -13.88 -8.98 -2.55
C GLY A 659 -15.04 -8.56 -1.67
N ARG A 660 -14.69 -8.11 -0.47
CA ARG A 660 -15.55 -7.43 0.51
C ARG A 660 -14.87 -6.14 0.94
N LEU A 661 -15.62 -5.09 1.16
CA LEU A 661 -15.06 -3.78 1.56
C LEU A 661 -14.27 -3.90 2.87
N PRO A 662 -12.98 -3.57 2.86
CA PRO A 662 -12.17 -3.50 4.09
C PRO A 662 -12.32 -2.14 4.79
N THR A 663 -13.09 -1.23 4.21
CA THR A 663 -13.37 0.11 4.72
C THR A 663 -14.78 0.52 4.35
N THR A 664 -15.45 1.25 5.24
CA THR A 664 -16.79 1.79 4.99
C THR A 664 -16.73 2.84 3.88
N TRP A 665 -17.66 2.76 2.93
CA TRP A 665 -17.72 3.70 1.82
C TRP A 665 -18.74 4.81 2.11
N PRO A 666 -18.32 6.06 2.33
CA PRO A 666 -19.24 7.17 2.67
C PRO A 666 -20.19 7.49 1.51
N ALA A 667 -21.41 7.89 1.82
CA ALA A 667 -22.35 8.37 0.81
C ALA A 667 -21.96 9.76 0.29
N ARG A 668 -21.40 10.59 1.19
CA ARG A 668 -20.84 11.91 0.91
C ARG A 668 -19.70 12.17 1.89
N PHE A 669 -18.75 12.99 1.52
CA PHE A 669 -17.66 13.40 2.40
C PHE A 669 -18.17 13.96 3.75
N ALA A 670 -19.20 14.79 3.70
CA ALA A 670 -19.81 15.34 4.91
C ALA A 670 -20.40 14.30 5.89
N ASP A 671 -20.61 13.07 5.45
CA ASP A 671 -21.11 11.96 6.27
C ASP A 671 -19.96 11.14 6.90
N ALA A 672 -18.70 11.38 6.49
CA ALA A 672 -17.55 10.69 7.07
C ALA A 672 -17.39 11.06 8.54
N PRO A 673 -17.28 10.07 9.44
CA PRO A 673 -17.27 10.35 10.88
C PRO A 673 -15.98 10.99 11.38
N VAL A 674 -14.87 10.79 10.68
CA VAL A 674 -13.56 11.35 11.00
C VAL A 674 -13.00 12.03 9.76
N THR A 675 -12.80 13.34 9.82
CA THR A 675 -12.29 14.16 8.71
C THR A 675 -11.06 14.97 9.09
N GLU A 676 -10.69 14.91 10.36
CA GLU A 676 -9.56 15.68 10.88
C GLU A 676 -8.25 14.95 10.59
N VAL A 677 -7.44 15.51 9.68
CA VAL A 677 -6.10 15.04 9.34
C VAL A 677 -5.03 16.15 9.47
N VAL A 678 -5.49 17.40 9.65
CA VAL A 678 -4.61 18.57 9.78
C VAL A 678 -4.38 18.88 11.26
N PRO A 679 -3.12 18.83 11.74
CA PRO A 679 -2.82 19.16 13.13
C PRO A 679 -3.14 20.60 13.49
N THR A 680 -3.57 20.84 14.72
CA THR A 680 -3.72 22.17 15.30
C THR A 680 -2.61 22.38 16.34
N GLU A 681 -1.80 23.42 16.15
CA GLU A 681 -0.61 23.68 17.00
C GLU A 681 0.31 22.46 17.13
N GLY A 682 0.51 21.71 16.03
CA GLY A 682 1.34 20.52 15.98
C GLY A 682 0.74 19.28 16.65
N ARG A 683 -0.53 19.29 17.03
CA ARG A 683 -1.24 18.18 17.68
C ARG A 683 -2.41 17.72 16.83
N LEU A 684 -2.53 16.41 16.63
CA LEU A 684 -3.67 15.77 16.03
C LEU A 684 -4.42 14.96 17.10
N GLU A 685 -5.59 15.45 17.49
CA GLU A 685 -6.43 14.80 18.51
C GLU A 685 -7.18 13.61 17.88
N TYR A 686 -7.09 12.44 18.51
CA TYR A 686 -7.86 11.26 18.18
C TYR A 686 -9.14 11.21 19.02
N GLY A 687 -9.89 12.31 18.92
CA GLY A 687 -11.06 12.59 19.78
C GLY A 687 -12.27 11.66 19.53
N GLU A 688 -12.27 10.92 18.42
CA GLU A 688 -13.27 9.90 18.13
C GLU A 688 -13.12 8.64 19.00
N GLY A 689 -11.97 8.45 19.66
CA GLY A 689 -11.72 7.35 20.56
C GLY A 689 -11.78 5.98 19.86
N LEU A 690 -12.67 5.09 20.34
CA LEU A 690 -12.88 3.76 19.77
C LEU A 690 -13.68 3.77 18.45
N PHE A 691 -14.24 4.93 18.08
CA PHE A 691 -15.26 5.05 17.05
C PHE A 691 -14.66 5.53 15.72
N ILE A 692 -13.90 4.67 15.04
CA ILE A 692 -13.47 4.83 13.65
C ILE A 692 -14.26 3.92 12.72
N GLY A 693 -14.28 4.21 11.43
CA GLY A 693 -14.91 3.39 10.41
C GLY A 693 -16.37 3.03 10.74
N TYR A 694 -16.78 1.81 10.43
CA TYR A 694 -18.16 1.33 10.65
C TYR A 694 -18.67 1.51 12.08
N ARG A 695 -17.77 1.44 13.07
CA ARG A 695 -18.10 1.65 14.50
C ARG A 695 -18.65 3.06 14.75
N ALA A 696 -18.07 4.04 14.07
CA ALA A 696 -18.52 5.42 14.15
C ALA A 696 -19.83 5.67 13.37
N TYR A 697 -19.96 5.05 12.18
CA TYR A 697 -21.20 5.13 11.41
C TYR A 697 -22.39 4.55 12.19
N GLU A 698 -22.20 3.39 12.83
CA GLU A 698 -23.23 2.77 13.69
C GLU A 698 -23.58 3.65 14.89
N ALA A 699 -22.57 4.11 15.65
CA ALA A 699 -22.78 4.94 16.85
C ALA A 699 -23.49 6.27 16.53
N ARG A 700 -23.23 6.87 15.37
CA ARG A 700 -23.86 8.12 14.92
C ARG A 700 -25.12 7.90 14.11
N SER A 701 -25.52 6.65 13.88
CA SER A 701 -26.66 6.28 13.04
C SER A 701 -26.58 6.90 11.62
N ILE A 702 -25.37 6.98 11.06
CA ILE A 702 -25.12 7.45 9.70
C ILE A 702 -25.18 6.26 8.75
N ARG A 703 -25.95 6.37 7.67
CA ARG A 703 -26.01 5.34 6.64
C ARG A 703 -24.91 5.58 5.58
N PRO A 704 -23.93 4.70 5.43
CA PRO A 704 -22.93 4.80 4.38
C PRO A 704 -23.55 4.50 2.99
N ALA A 705 -22.80 4.79 1.91
CA ALA A 705 -23.15 4.31 0.58
C ALA A 705 -23.08 2.77 0.54
N PHE A 706 -21.98 2.23 1.06
CA PHE A 706 -21.80 0.78 1.21
C PHE A 706 -21.13 0.51 2.56
N PRO A 707 -21.68 -0.43 3.36
CA PRO A 707 -21.15 -0.73 4.68
C PRO A 707 -19.84 -1.54 4.61
N PHE A 708 -19.08 -1.52 5.67
CA PHE A 708 -17.93 -2.40 5.88
C PHE A 708 -18.29 -3.87 5.65
N GLY A 709 -17.43 -4.61 4.98
CA GLY A 709 -17.65 -6.01 4.65
C GLY A 709 -18.59 -6.26 3.47
N HIS A 710 -19.19 -5.22 2.86
CA HIS A 710 -20.11 -5.38 1.71
C HIS A 710 -19.35 -5.77 0.44
N GLY A 711 -19.97 -6.65 -0.35
CA GLY A 711 -19.50 -7.06 -1.66
C GLY A 711 -20.37 -8.20 -2.19
N LEU A 712 -20.71 -8.17 -3.47
CA LEU A 712 -21.56 -9.13 -4.16
C LEU A 712 -20.69 -10.13 -4.92
N GLY A 713 -21.18 -11.37 -5.05
CA GLY A 713 -20.68 -12.38 -5.97
C GLY A 713 -21.61 -12.58 -7.16
N TYR A 714 -21.37 -13.65 -7.93
CA TYR A 714 -22.24 -14.07 -9.03
C TYR A 714 -23.14 -15.24 -8.65
N THR A 715 -23.26 -15.51 -7.36
CA THR A 715 -24.14 -16.53 -6.79
C THR A 715 -24.78 -16.03 -5.50
N ASP A 716 -25.82 -16.71 -5.04
CA ASP A 716 -26.57 -16.36 -3.84
C ASP A 716 -26.34 -17.39 -2.73
N TRP A 717 -26.45 -16.95 -1.47
CA TRP A 717 -26.20 -17.77 -0.30
C TRP A 717 -27.36 -17.71 0.69
N ALA A 718 -27.77 -18.88 1.17
CA ALA A 718 -28.68 -19.03 2.30
C ALA A 718 -27.91 -19.45 3.54
N TYR A 719 -27.97 -18.65 4.61
CA TYR A 719 -27.47 -19.01 5.93
C TYR A 719 -28.51 -19.83 6.67
N GLU A 720 -28.19 -21.05 7.07
CA GLU A 720 -29.17 -22.03 7.56
C GLU A 720 -29.17 -22.17 9.08
N SER A 721 -27.98 -22.18 9.71
CA SER A 721 -27.85 -22.30 11.16
C SER A 721 -26.61 -21.58 11.69
N LEU A 722 -26.70 -21.14 12.95
CA LEU A 722 -25.65 -20.50 13.71
C LEU A 722 -25.63 -21.10 15.12
N GLU A 723 -24.50 -21.63 15.53
CA GLU A 723 -24.21 -22.04 16.90
C GLU A 723 -23.00 -21.26 17.40
N ALA A 724 -23.05 -20.73 18.62
CA ALA A 724 -21.98 -19.93 19.19
C ALA A 724 -21.61 -20.37 20.60
N THR A 725 -20.32 -20.42 20.88
CA THR A 725 -19.72 -20.58 22.18
C THR A 725 -18.74 -19.41 22.42
N ALA A 726 -18.13 -19.34 23.62
CA ALA A 726 -17.10 -18.33 23.89
C ALA A 726 -15.80 -18.53 23.11
N GLU A 727 -15.62 -19.66 22.44
CA GLU A 727 -14.39 -20.05 21.76
C GLU A 727 -14.60 -20.21 20.25
N THR A 728 -15.81 -20.57 19.82
CA THR A 728 -16.10 -20.92 18.42
C THR A 728 -17.50 -20.53 17.98
N VAL A 729 -17.61 -20.21 16.71
CA VAL A 729 -18.88 -20.02 16.00
C VAL A 729 -18.95 -21.01 14.85
N ARG A 730 -20.06 -21.78 14.76
CA ARG A 730 -20.37 -22.65 13.62
C ARG A 730 -21.49 -22.07 12.79
N VAL A 731 -21.25 -21.98 11.50
CA VAL A 731 -22.25 -21.50 10.54
C VAL A 731 -22.38 -22.51 9.42
N ARG A 732 -23.64 -22.88 9.13
CA ARG A 732 -23.99 -23.66 7.96
C ARG A 732 -24.67 -22.76 6.94
N LEU A 733 -24.22 -22.86 5.70
CA LEU A 733 -24.78 -22.10 4.59
C LEU A 733 -24.77 -22.92 3.31
N THR A 734 -25.67 -22.55 2.37
CA THR A 734 -25.89 -23.24 1.09
C THR A 734 -25.75 -22.21 -0.04
N ASN A 735 -24.99 -22.56 -1.07
CA ASN A 735 -25.01 -21.82 -2.33
C ASN A 735 -26.34 -22.11 -3.06
N THR A 736 -27.22 -21.13 -3.12
CA THR A 736 -28.54 -21.22 -3.74
C THR A 736 -28.58 -20.74 -5.19
N GLY A 737 -27.49 -20.19 -5.69
CA GLY A 737 -27.41 -19.73 -7.07
C GLY A 737 -27.02 -20.81 -8.06
N ALA A 738 -26.76 -20.40 -9.30
CA ALA A 738 -26.50 -21.32 -10.42
C ALA A 738 -24.98 -21.47 -10.74
N ARG A 739 -24.11 -20.78 -10.01
CA ARG A 739 -22.66 -20.80 -10.21
C ARG A 739 -21.93 -21.25 -8.95
N PRO A 740 -20.73 -21.86 -9.06
CA PRO A 740 -19.86 -21.98 -7.91
C PRO A 740 -19.47 -20.61 -7.44
N GLY A 741 -19.27 -20.42 -6.15
CA GLY A 741 -18.88 -19.14 -5.60
C GLY A 741 -18.28 -19.22 -4.22
N ARG A 742 -17.84 -18.07 -3.73
CA ARG A 742 -17.23 -17.86 -2.43
C ARG A 742 -18.04 -16.89 -1.59
N GLU A 743 -18.26 -17.23 -0.33
CA GLU A 743 -18.85 -16.34 0.67
C GLU A 743 -17.82 -16.06 1.77
N VAL A 744 -17.88 -14.86 2.34
CA VAL A 744 -17.14 -14.48 3.54
C VAL A 744 -18.12 -14.34 4.69
N VAL A 745 -18.16 -15.35 5.55
CA VAL A 745 -18.95 -15.30 6.78
C VAL A 745 -18.26 -14.38 7.77
N GLN A 746 -18.90 -13.25 8.10
CA GLN A 746 -18.41 -12.27 9.03
C GLN A 746 -19.12 -12.43 10.36
N VAL A 747 -18.36 -12.54 11.45
CA VAL A 747 -18.89 -12.71 12.81
C VAL A 747 -18.70 -11.41 13.59
N TYR A 748 -19.81 -10.79 13.95
CA TYR A 748 -19.82 -9.60 14.80
C TYR A 748 -20.34 -9.94 16.18
N LEU A 749 -19.76 -9.31 17.20
CA LEU A 749 -20.26 -9.33 18.59
C LEU A 749 -20.92 -8.00 18.91
N ALA A 750 -22.09 -8.07 19.53
CA ALA A 750 -22.84 -6.91 20.03
C ALA A 750 -23.26 -7.17 21.49
N PRO A 751 -22.83 -6.33 22.43
CA PRO A 751 -23.20 -6.50 23.83
C PRO A 751 -24.67 -6.14 24.06
N VAL A 752 -25.32 -6.89 24.96
CA VAL A 752 -26.70 -6.62 25.39
C VAL A 752 -26.65 -5.98 26.77
N ASP A 753 -26.46 -4.67 26.84
CA ASP A 753 -26.50 -3.84 28.04
C ASP A 753 -25.48 -4.24 29.14
N ASP A 754 -24.22 -3.94 28.89
CA ASP A 754 -23.13 -4.24 29.83
C ASP A 754 -22.61 -3.00 30.64
N GLY A 755 -23.11 -1.80 30.31
CA GLY A 755 -22.74 -0.56 31.01
C GLY A 755 -21.29 -0.07 30.72
N VAL A 756 -20.60 -0.68 29.75
CA VAL A 756 -19.25 -0.30 29.33
C VAL A 756 -19.31 0.52 28.07
N GLU A 757 -18.58 1.64 28.01
CA GLU A 757 -18.44 2.43 26.80
C GLU A 757 -17.60 1.66 25.79
N ARG A 758 -18.23 1.19 24.71
CA ARG A 758 -17.60 0.51 23.59
C ARG A 758 -18.50 0.55 22.34
N PRO A 759 -17.98 0.19 21.14
CA PRO A 759 -18.82 0.11 19.94
C PRO A 759 -20.06 -0.77 20.14
N ALA A 760 -21.15 -0.41 19.45
CA ALA A 760 -22.39 -1.19 19.51
C ALA A 760 -22.22 -2.60 18.91
N SER A 761 -21.29 -2.74 17.95
CA SER A 761 -20.83 -4.04 17.47
C SER A 761 -19.40 -3.94 16.93
N TRP A 762 -18.70 -5.07 16.85
CA TRP A 762 -17.36 -5.15 16.25
C TRP A 762 -17.11 -6.50 15.59
N LEU A 763 -16.27 -6.50 14.54
CA LEU A 763 -15.81 -7.73 13.90
C LEU A 763 -14.95 -8.53 14.89
N ALA A 764 -15.38 -9.75 15.18
CA ALA A 764 -14.67 -10.63 16.09
C ALA A 764 -13.93 -11.77 15.37
N ALA A 765 -14.49 -12.20 14.22
CA ALA A 765 -13.89 -13.25 13.41
C ALA A 765 -14.50 -13.28 12.00
N PHE A 766 -13.88 -14.00 11.08
CA PHE A 766 -14.42 -14.27 9.74
C PHE A 766 -13.83 -15.54 9.15
N ALA A 767 -14.53 -16.11 8.16
CA ALA A 767 -14.01 -17.22 7.35
C ALA A 767 -14.57 -17.16 5.93
N GLY A 768 -13.70 -17.44 4.95
CA GLY A 768 -14.11 -17.70 3.58
C GLY A 768 -14.57 -19.14 3.39
N VAL A 769 -15.67 -19.36 2.67
CA VAL A 769 -16.16 -20.68 2.28
C VAL A 769 -16.45 -20.71 0.78
N GLU A 770 -16.26 -21.85 0.15
CA GLU A 770 -16.53 -22.07 -1.27
C GLU A 770 -17.51 -23.25 -1.45
N ALA A 771 -18.46 -23.11 -2.36
CA ALA A 771 -19.40 -24.18 -2.69
C ALA A 771 -19.89 -24.11 -4.13
N GLY A 772 -20.20 -25.28 -4.70
CA GLY A 772 -20.90 -25.40 -5.97
C GLY A 772 -22.40 -25.12 -5.83
N PRO A 773 -23.13 -24.99 -6.97
CA PRO A 773 -24.58 -24.79 -6.98
C PRO A 773 -25.33 -25.85 -6.19
N GLY A 774 -26.14 -25.42 -5.22
CA GLY A 774 -26.93 -26.31 -4.35
C GLY A 774 -26.13 -27.06 -3.28
N GLU A 775 -24.83 -26.82 -3.17
CA GLU A 775 -23.97 -27.42 -2.16
C GLU A 775 -24.06 -26.65 -0.84
N SER A 776 -24.13 -27.39 0.27
CA SER A 776 -24.11 -26.86 1.63
C SER A 776 -22.73 -27.08 2.24
N VAL A 777 -22.22 -26.07 2.93
CA VAL A 777 -20.97 -26.12 3.66
C VAL A 777 -21.19 -25.71 5.12
N GLU A 778 -20.37 -26.24 6.01
CA GLU A 778 -20.29 -25.81 7.40
C GLU A 778 -18.89 -25.32 7.71
N THR A 779 -18.78 -24.19 8.38
CA THR A 779 -17.52 -23.62 8.81
C THR A 779 -17.51 -23.42 10.31
N GLU A 780 -16.38 -23.73 10.95
CA GLU A 780 -16.11 -23.44 12.34
C GLU A 780 -15.07 -22.32 12.43
N ILE A 781 -15.43 -21.23 13.11
CA ILE A 781 -14.66 -19.98 13.17
C ILE A 781 -14.26 -19.78 14.63
N ALA A 782 -12.96 -19.71 14.91
CA ALA A 782 -12.47 -19.45 16.25
C ALA A 782 -12.72 -17.99 16.67
N LEU A 783 -13.21 -17.78 17.89
CA LEU A 783 -13.33 -16.47 18.50
C LEU A 783 -12.09 -16.23 19.39
N PRO A 784 -11.32 -15.16 19.14
CA PRO A 784 -10.20 -14.83 20.03
C PRO A 784 -10.71 -14.31 21.37
N ALA A 785 -10.03 -14.69 22.46
CA ALA A 785 -10.37 -14.21 23.79
C ALA A 785 -10.41 -12.68 23.89
N ARG A 786 -9.52 -12.02 23.14
CA ARG A 786 -9.42 -10.56 23.04
C ARG A 786 -10.71 -9.89 22.55
N ALA A 787 -11.56 -10.59 21.79
CA ALA A 787 -12.84 -10.06 21.33
C ALA A 787 -13.82 -9.72 22.47
N PHE A 788 -13.60 -10.26 23.67
CA PHE A 788 -14.41 -10.05 24.86
C PHE A 788 -13.73 -9.15 25.91
N GLU A 789 -12.60 -8.55 25.58
CA GLU A 789 -11.79 -7.77 26.52
C GLU A 789 -11.77 -6.29 26.15
N ILE A 790 -11.61 -5.46 27.20
CA ILE A 790 -11.32 -4.04 27.09
C ILE A 790 -10.04 -3.73 27.85
N TRP A 791 -9.42 -2.60 27.53
CA TRP A 791 -8.29 -2.10 28.30
C TRP A 791 -8.78 -1.35 29.53
N ASP A 792 -8.49 -1.86 30.72
CA ASP A 792 -8.73 -1.15 31.98
C ASP A 792 -7.57 -0.20 32.29
N GLU A 793 -7.86 1.11 32.28
CA GLU A 793 -6.86 2.16 32.50
C GLU A 793 -6.33 2.21 33.94
N GLU A 794 -7.17 1.86 34.93
CA GLU A 794 -6.79 1.87 36.35
C GLU A 794 -5.91 0.65 36.65
N ALA A 795 -6.33 -0.54 36.20
CA ALA A 795 -5.56 -1.78 36.36
C ALA A 795 -4.35 -1.84 35.42
N ARG A 796 -4.30 -1.00 34.34
CA ARG A 796 -3.31 -1.05 33.26
C ARG A 796 -3.18 -2.45 32.68
N GLY A 797 -4.33 -3.06 32.38
CA GLY A 797 -4.39 -4.43 31.87
C GLY A 797 -5.68 -4.74 31.13
N TRP A 798 -5.70 -5.87 30.46
CA TRP A 798 -6.88 -6.35 29.76
C TRP A 798 -7.88 -6.96 30.74
N GLN A 799 -9.13 -6.54 30.64
CA GLN A 799 -10.24 -7.02 31.44
C GLN A 799 -11.27 -7.69 30.55
N ARG A 800 -11.57 -8.95 30.83
CA ARG A 800 -12.66 -9.67 30.20
C ARG A 800 -14.01 -9.16 30.73
N ILE A 801 -14.91 -8.82 29.82
CA ILE A 801 -16.25 -8.35 30.18
C ILE A 801 -17.23 -9.49 30.01
N GLY A 802 -17.79 -9.95 31.14
CA GLY A 802 -18.91 -10.90 31.17
C GLY A 802 -20.21 -10.27 30.72
N GLY A 803 -21.27 -11.07 30.59
CA GLY A 803 -22.60 -10.61 30.21
C GLY A 803 -23.13 -11.32 28.97
N THR A 804 -24.27 -10.82 28.49
CA THR A 804 -24.92 -11.40 27.31
C THR A 804 -24.48 -10.68 26.06
N TYR A 805 -24.13 -11.45 25.04
CA TYR A 805 -23.75 -10.98 23.70
C TYR A 805 -24.70 -11.55 22.65
N GLU A 806 -25.06 -10.72 21.68
CA GLU A 806 -25.60 -11.18 20.42
C GLU A 806 -24.44 -11.46 19.46
N VAL A 807 -24.34 -12.70 19.03
CA VAL A 807 -23.40 -13.14 18.00
C VAL A 807 -24.12 -13.07 16.66
N ARG A 808 -23.59 -12.30 15.71
CA ARG A 808 -24.18 -12.09 14.40
C ARG A 808 -23.34 -12.77 13.34
N ALA A 809 -23.91 -13.71 12.58
CA ALA A 809 -23.33 -14.19 11.35
C ALA A 809 -23.90 -13.36 10.19
N SER A 810 -23.00 -12.63 9.51
CA SER A 810 -23.38 -11.58 8.58
C SER A 810 -22.68 -11.74 7.23
N HIS A 811 -23.33 -11.24 6.17
CA HIS A 811 -22.74 -11.04 4.87
C HIS A 811 -21.90 -9.73 4.85
N SER A 812 -22.33 -8.72 5.60
CA SER A 812 -21.62 -7.46 5.85
C SER A 812 -22.07 -6.88 7.19
N HIS A 813 -21.43 -5.83 7.66
CA HIS A 813 -21.85 -5.10 8.87
C HIS A 813 -23.31 -4.62 8.81
N GLY A 814 -23.81 -4.30 7.62
CA GLY A 814 -25.19 -3.89 7.40
C GLY A 814 -26.17 -5.00 7.05
N ASP A 815 -25.73 -6.28 6.93
CA ASP A 815 -26.52 -7.41 6.47
C ASP A 815 -26.32 -8.66 7.35
N THR A 816 -26.95 -8.64 8.52
CA THR A 816 -26.96 -9.77 9.45
C THR A 816 -27.94 -10.83 8.97
N ARG A 817 -27.47 -12.05 8.78
CA ARG A 817 -28.24 -13.19 8.28
C ARG A 817 -28.78 -14.06 9.40
N LEU A 818 -28.01 -14.32 10.42
CA LEU A 818 -28.39 -15.11 11.59
C LEU A 818 -27.87 -14.47 12.87
N THR A 819 -28.58 -14.68 13.97
CA THR A 819 -28.14 -14.27 15.31
C THR A 819 -28.24 -15.43 16.30
N ALA A 820 -27.35 -15.44 17.28
CA ALA A 820 -27.39 -16.34 18.43
C ALA A 820 -27.03 -15.54 19.69
N THR A 821 -27.58 -15.97 20.83
CA THR A 821 -27.25 -15.39 22.13
C THR A 821 -26.11 -16.17 22.77
N LEU A 822 -25.13 -15.48 23.31
CA LEU A 822 -24.01 -16.02 24.05
C LEU A 822 -23.96 -15.38 25.44
N ASP A 823 -24.11 -16.18 26.48
CA ASP A 823 -23.90 -15.74 27.87
C ASP A 823 -22.45 -16.05 28.29
N LEU A 824 -21.68 -14.99 28.56
CA LEU A 824 -20.29 -15.07 29.00
C LEU A 824 -20.23 -14.85 30.49
N ALA A 825 -19.70 -15.87 31.20
CA ALA A 825 -19.57 -15.85 32.66
C ALA A 825 -18.53 -14.85 33.16
#